data_f039e7b9c6cef8012c9bd081f076d036
#
_entry.id   f039e7b9c6cef8012c9bd081f076d036
#
_cell.length_a   1.000
_cell.length_b   1.000
_cell.length_c   1.000
_cell.angle_alpha   90.00
_cell.angle_beta   90.00
_cell.angle_gamma   90.00
#
_symmetry.space_group_name_H-M   'P 1'
#
loop_
_entity.id
_entity.type
_entity.pdbx_description
1 polymer ?
#
loop_
_entity_poly.entity_id
_entity_poly.type
_entity_poly.pdbx_seq_one_letter_code
_entity_poly.pdbx_strand_id
1 'polypeptide(L)'
;LFKAGKNYSVYRKMGAHQRREGGVSGTRFCLWAPNAKSVAVITSRTNWDETQGAMELTGAGMWELFIPGVKAGDVYRYVITGADGVKRYKSDPYAFRSELRPANASIVCPLSGYKWHDAEQRKEFARKTALEKPMAIYEIHLGSWKKDYRLNEDGFLNYRRLADELAEYINYMGYTHVELIGICEYPFDGSWGYQVTGYYSPTSRYGTPNDFRYFVDTMHTHNIGVILDWVPAHFPKDSFGLENFDGTPLYESPDPLLAEYPEWGTKAFDHSRGEVRSFLISNAFYWVREFHIDALRVDAVAAMLYTSFGRGQWRPNKFGGSENLESTEFLRQLNHAVTHSTDAFLIAEDSSILPGITEDTEKGGLGFEFKWNMGWMNDTLKYIKEDPIYRHWEHGKLTHTADYAFTENYVLVLSHDEVVHLKHPMVGKAPGSIQDQLATLKTLYTFQFTHPGKKLLFMGQEFAEDREWDEKRELNWGLASDFGHRDVMQCMRNLLGLYRMYSVLHSDSKDSTTFEWVNSTDSDRNIISYIRRNPWNYDGALLVVCSFSPVQYNGYRCGVPAEGYYKRVFSTYDSLPGSGGPGECGDIPPLTAIEGECDGRPYSISYDLRPFESIIVELPHIEAAKKPKAKKPRKSGKKEK
;
A
#
# COMPACT_ATOMS: atom_id res chain seq x y z
N LEU A 1 -15.75 -0.62 -27.78
CA LEU A 1 -15.21 -0.91 -26.44
C LEU A 1 -14.60 0.32 -25.78
N PHE A 2 -13.76 1.12 -26.49
CA PHE A 2 -13.06 2.28 -25.93
C PHE A 2 -14.02 3.32 -25.36
N LYS A 3 -14.99 3.79 -26.16
CA LYS A 3 -16.05 4.73 -25.71
C LYS A 3 -16.96 4.19 -24.61
N ALA A 4 -17.07 2.86 -24.52
CA ALA A 4 -17.91 2.21 -23.51
C ALA A 4 -17.16 1.96 -22.18
N GLY A 5 -15.91 2.38 -22.05
CA GLY A 5 -15.10 2.13 -20.85
C GLY A 5 -14.69 0.67 -20.65
N LYS A 6 -14.72 -0.16 -21.70
CA LYS A 6 -14.51 -1.62 -21.64
C LYS A 6 -13.30 -2.11 -22.44
N ASN A 7 -12.41 -1.22 -22.86
CA ASN A 7 -11.18 -1.60 -23.54
C ASN A 7 -10.00 -1.60 -22.56
N TYR A 8 -9.76 -2.72 -21.90
CA TYR A 8 -8.72 -2.90 -20.89
C TYR A 8 -7.32 -3.17 -21.44
N SER A 9 -7.15 -3.10 -22.75
CA SER A 9 -5.86 -3.28 -23.43
C SER A 9 -5.64 -2.21 -24.50
N VAL A 10 -6.24 -1.03 -24.31
CA VAL A 10 -6.16 0.07 -25.29
C VAL A 10 -4.72 0.54 -25.50
N TYR A 11 -3.84 0.41 -24.50
CA TYR A 11 -2.41 0.71 -24.61
C TYR A 11 -1.68 -0.07 -25.71
N ARG A 12 -2.24 -1.21 -26.16
CA ARG A 12 -1.67 -1.99 -27.28
C ARG A 12 -1.91 -1.37 -28.64
N LYS A 13 -2.81 -0.39 -28.72
CA LYS A 13 -3.08 0.41 -29.91
C LYS A 13 -2.61 1.84 -29.75
N MET A 14 -2.92 2.48 -28.63
CA MET A 14 -2.59 3.88 -28.34
C MET A 14 -1.11 4.01 -28.00
N GLY A 15 -0.53 5.19 -28.26
CA GLY A 15 0.88 5.44 -28.07
C GLY A 15 1.73 5.17 -29.31
N ALA A 16 3.01 4.92 -29.11
CA ALA A 16 4.00 4.72 -30.16
C ALA A 16 4.43 3.24 -30.24
N HIS A 17 4.09 2.57 -31.33
CA HIS A 17 4.36 1.15 -31.52
C HIS A 17 5.26 0.88 -32.73
N GLN A 18 6.40 0.23 -32.51
CA GLN A 18 7.25 -0.21 -33.61
C GLN A 18 6.54 -1.27 -34.43
N ARG A 19 6.52 -1.06 -35.73
CA ARG A 19 5.87 -1.95 -36.72
C ARG A 19 6.63 -1.98 -38.03
N ARG A 20 6.26 -2.94 -38.87
CA ARG A 20 6.68 -3.02 -40.27
C ARG A 20 5.46 -2.89 -41.15
N GLU A 21 5.39 -1.84 -41.97
CA GLU A 21 4.28 -1.55 -42.87
C GLU A 21 4.80 -1.40 -44.28
N GLY A 22 4.15 -2.03 -45.26
CA GLY A 22 4.62 -2.05 -46.64
C GLY A 22 6.07 -2.54 -46.85
N GLY A 23 6.58 -3.39 -45.94
CA GLY A 23 7.97 -3.83 -45.98
C GLY A 23 8.97 -2.89 -45.27
N VAL A 24 8.56 -1.72 -44.83
CA VAL A 24 9.41 -0.71 -44.20
C VAL A 24 9.22 -0.71 -42.68
N SER A 25 10.33 -0.71 -41.94
CA SER A 25 10.30 -0.59 -40.46
C SER A 25 10.12 0.86 -40.05
N GLY A 26 9.31 1.11 -39.01
CA GLY A 26 9.02 2.43 -38.48
C GLY A 26 8.21 2.34 -37.18
N THR A 27 7.59 3.46 -36.82
CA THR A 27 6.74 3.56 -35.66
C THR A 27 5.35 4.05 -36.06
N ARG A 28 4.30 3.37 -35.64
CA ARG A 28 2.92 3.84 -35.72
C ARG A 28 2.57 4.55 -34.44
N PHE A 29 2.06 5.76 -34.59
CA PHE A 29 1.55 6.61 -33.53
C PHE A 29 0.02 6.62 -33.55
N CYS A 30 -0.61 6.54 -32.38
CA CYS A 30 -2.04 6.65 -32.23
C CYS A 30 -2.38 7.49 -31.00
N LEU A 31 -3.19 8.52 -31.21
CA LEU A 31 -3.59 9.48 -30.17
C LEU A 31 -5.10 9.69 -30.19
N TRP A 32 -5.71 9.83 -29.01
CA TRP A 32 -7.10 10.22 -28.85
C TRP A 32 -7.21 11.73 -28.56
N ALA A 33 -7.77 12.47 -29.51
CA ALA A 33 -7.99 13.91 -29.42
C ALA A 33 -9.22 14.30 -30.29
N PRO A 34 -10.43 13.94 -29.88
CA PRO A 34 -11.64 14.01 -30.73
C PRO A 34 -12.05 15.42 -31.11
N ASN A 35 -11.64 16.44 -30.33
CA ASN A 35 -12.02 17.83 -30.58
C ASN A 35 -10.89 18.65 -31.21
N ALA A 36 -9.72 18.05 -31.47
CA ALA A 36 -8.63 18.71 -32.14
C ALA A 36 -8.94 19.03 -33.59
N LYS A 37 -8.50 20.20 -34.06
CA LYS A 37 -8.59 20.60 -35.48
C LYS A 37 -7.50 19.94 -36.32
N SER A 38 -6.31 19.78 -35.75
CA SER A 38 -5.19 19.04 -36.35
C SER A 38 -4.28 18.48 -35.29
N VAL A 39 -3.61 17.40 -35.61
CA VAL A 39 -2.59 16.75 -34.76
C VAL A 39 -1.39 16.41 -35.61
N ALA A 40 -0.19 16.64 -35.08
CA ALA A 40 1.06 16.20 -35.68
C ALA A 40 1.97 15.55 -34.64
N VAL A 41 2.77 14.55 -35.07
CA VAL A 41 3.90 14.03 -34.29
C VAL A 41 5.15 14.74 -34.74
N ILE A 42 5.87 15.37 -33.82
CA ILE A 42 7.21 15.90 -34.07
C ILE A 42 8.25 15.03 -33.40
N THR A 43 9.33 14.76 -34.08
CA THR A 43 10.38 13.85 -33.61
C THR A 43 11.75 14.33 -34.08
N SER A 44 12.78 13.93 -33.36
CA SER A 44 14.18 14.17 -33.75
C SER A 44 14.52 13.63 -35.15
N ARG A 45 13.78 12.62 -35.65
CA ARG A 45 13.98 12.04 -36.99
C ARG A 45 13.42 12.89 -38.10
N THR A 46 12.41 13.69 -37.83
CA THR A 46 11.81 14.65 -38.81
C THR A 46 12.26 16.07 -38.57
N ASN A 47 13.39 16.27 -37.87
CA ASN A 47 13.90 17.59 -37.47
C ASN A 47 12.85 18.46 -36.78
N TRP A 48 11.93 17.85 -36.04
CA TRP A 48 10.81 18.50 -35.33
C TRP A 48 9.83 19.24 -36.27
N ASP A 49 9.78 18.83 -37.53
CA ASP A 49 8.91 19.40 -38.57
C ASP A 49 7.49 18.81 -38.45
N GLU A 50 6.53 19.68 -38.16
CA GLU A 50 5.11 19.32 -38.02
C GLU A 50 4.51 18.81 -39.36
N THR A 51 4.99 19.33 -40.48
CA THR A 51 4.44 18.97 -41.80
C THR A 51 4.76 17.55 -42.22
N GLN A 52 5.87 17.01 -41.74
CA GLN A 52 6.25 15.60 -41.95
C GLN A 52 5.55 14.64 -41.00
N GLY A 53 4.96 15.14 -39.91
CA GLY A 53 4.28 14.35 -38.88
C GLY A 53 2.79 14.59 -38.82
N ALA A 54 2.15 15.18 -39.84
CA ALA A 54 0.70 15.40 -39.87
C ALA A 54 -0.05 14.05 -39.76
N MET A 55 -0.91 13.93 -38.74
CA MET A 55 -1.70 12.73 -38.47
C MET A 55 -3.06 12.78 -39.18
N GLU A 56 -3.61 11.63 -39.46
CA GLU A 56 -4.93 11.46 -40.04
C GLU A 56 -5.96 11.12 -38.95
N LEU A 57 -7.11 11.79 -38.98
CA LEU A 57 -8.23 11.47 -38.11
C LEU A 57 -8.91 10.20 -38.61
N THR A 58 -8.89 9.19 -37.78
CA THR A 58 -9.58 7.90 -38.02
C THR A 58 -10.88 7.81 -37.21
N GLY A 59 -11.49 6.65 -37.05
CA GLY A 59 -12.74 6.52 -36.29
C GLY A 59 -12.56 6.78 -34.78
N ALA A 60 -13.65 7.20 -34.12
CA ALA A 60 -13.73 7.40 -32.68
C ALA A 60 -12.85 8.55 -32.10
N GLY A 61 -12.47 9.54 -32.92
CA GLY A 61 -11.66 10.67 -32.50
C GLY A 61 -10.18 10.32 -32.31
N MET A 62 -9.72 9.25 -32.92
CA MET A 62 -8.32 8.82 -32.91
C MET A 62 -7.58 9.39 -34.11
N TRP A 63 -6.34 9.84 -33.87
CA TRP A 63 -5.40 10.31 -34.88
C TRP A 63 -4.30 9.26 -35.02
N GLU A 64 -3.97 8.90 -36.26
CA GLU A 64 -2.97 7.87 -36.54
C GLU A 64 -1.97 8.32 -37.59
N LEU A 65 -0.71 7.87 -37.45
CA LEU A 65 0.35 8.08 -38.44
C LEU A 65 1.40 6.97 -38.31
N PHE A 66 1.88 6.47 -39.43
CA PHE A 66 3.09 5.63 -39.50
C PHE A 66 4.25 6.48 -40.01
N ILE A 67 5.35 6.56 -39.26
CA ILE A 67 6.57 7.27 -39.70
C ILE A 67 7.68 6.24 -39.91
N PRO A 68 8.12 6.06 -41.20
CA PRO A 68 9.24 5.20 -41.53
C PRO A 68 10.53 5.64 -40.83
N GLY A 69 11.34 4.66 -40.41
CA GLY A 69 12.66 4.91 -39.81
C GLY A 69 12.68 5.40 -38.38
N VAL A 70 11.54 5.79 -37.80
CA VAL A 70 11.45 6.11 -36.36
C VAL A 70 11.53 4.79 -35.58
N LYS A 71 12.41 4.76 -34.57
CA LYS A 71 12.80 3.54 -33.85
C LYS A 71 12.85 3.75 -32.34
N ALA A 72 13.04 2.67 -31.60
CA ALA A 72 13.26 2.71 -30.15
C ALA A 72 14.38 3.68 -29.78
N GLY A 73 14.12 4.50 -28.76
CA GLY A 73 15.00 5.56 -28.29
C GLY A 73 14.78 6.93 -28.95
N ASP A 74 14.06 7.00 -30.07
CA ASP A 74 13.74 8.28 -30.68
C ASP A 74 12.75 9.06 -29.81
N VAL A 75 12.99 10.37 -29.68
CA VAL A 75 12.19 11.29 -28.86
C VAL A 75 11.10 11.92 -29.72
N TYR A 76 9.90 12.06 -29.14
CA TYR A 76 8.75 12.65 -29.86
C TYR A 76 7.81 13.41 -28.94
N ARG A 77 6.99 14.28 -29.54
CA ARG A 77 5.85 14.97 -28.92
C ARG A 77 4.69 15.05 -29.89
N TYR A 78 3.50 15.30 -29.36
CA TYR A 78 2.36 15.70 -30.17
C TYR A 78 2.23 17.22 -30.20
N VAL A 79 1.91 17.77 -31.37
CA VAL A 79 1.47 19.15 -31.57
C VAL A 79 -0.01 19.09 -31.89
N ILE A 80 -0.84 19.66 -31.03
CA ILE A 80 -2.29 19.62 -31.14
C ILE A 80 -2.81 21.04 -31.33
N THR A 81 -3.45 21.31 -32.46
CA THR A 81 -4.27 22.53 -32.61
C THR A 81 -5.65 22.22 -32.06
N GLY A 82 -5.97 22.78 -30.92
CA GLY A 82 -7.19 22.46 -30.19
C GLY A 82 -8.46 23.01 -30.83
N ALA A 83 -9.61 22.65 -30.25
CA ALA A 83 -10.91 23.18 -30.66
C ALA A 83 -10.97 24.71 -30.59
N ASP A 84 -10.26 25.32 -29.65
CA ASP A 84 -10.10 26.76 -29.47
C ASP A 84 -9.13 27.41 -30.48
N GLY A 85 -8.47 26.63 -31.32
CA GLY A 85 -7.48 27.11 -32.30
C GLY A 85 -6.08 27.35 -31.72
N VAL A 86 -5.87 27.08 -30.43
CA VAL A 86 -4.57 27.23 -29.78
C VAL A 86 -3.72 25.98 -30.00
N LYS A 87 -2.46 26.19 -30.36
CA LYS A 87 -1.48 25.13 -30.55
C LYS A 87 -0.87 24.72 -29.20
N ARG A 88 -0.85 23.42 -28.90
CA ARG A 88 -0.30 22.81 -27.67
C ARG A 88 0.73 21.76 -28.00
N TYR A 89 1.81 21.73 -27.23
CA TYR A 89 2.83 20.68 -27.29
C TYR A 89 2.63 19.73 -26.13
N LYS A 90 2.19 18.50 -26.44
CA LYS A 90 1.78 17.50 -25.46
C LYS A 90 2.70 16.28 -25.46
N SER A 91 2.97 15.76 -24.26
CA SER A 91 3.50 14.40 -24.11
C SER A 91 2.44 13.38 -24.49
N ASP A 92 2.85 12.20 -24.89
CA ASP A 92 1.93 11.11 -25.19
C ASP A 92 1.33 10.54 -23.88
N PRO A 93 0.01 10.56 -23.71
CA PRO A 93 -0.64 9.97 -22.53
C PRO A 93 -0.35 8.48 -22.34
N TYR A 94 -0.01 7.78 -23.43
CA TYR A 94 0.32 6.35 -23.44
C TYR A 94 1.82 6.08 -23.67
N ALA A 95 2.69 7.06 -23.42
CA ALA A 95 4.12 6.86 -23.55
C ALA A 95 4.63 5.78 -22.59
N PHE A 96 5.36 4.80 -23.11
CA PHE A 96 5.96 3.73 -22.30
C PHE A 96 7.30 4.10 -21.70
N ARG A 97 7.84 5.26 -22.11
CA ARG A 97 9.04 5.87 -21.56
C ARG A 97 9.00 7.39 -21.76
N SER A 98 9.42 8.12 -20.75
CA SER A 98 9.55 9.57 -20.77
C SER A 98 11.00 10.01 -20.71
N GLU A 99 11.31 11.23 -21.14
CA GLU A 99 12.58 11.86 -20.83
C GLU A 99 12.71 12.10 -19.32
N LEU A 100 13.96 12.19 -18.86
CA LEU A 100 14.25 12.63 -17.49
C LEU A 100 13.94 14.12 -17.34
N ARG A 101 13.28 14.49 -16.23
CA ARG A 101 13.02 15.88 -15.91
C ARG A 101 14.31 16.73 -15.90
N PRO A 102 14.29 18.02 -16.27
CA PRO A 102 13.12 18.84 -16.58
C PRO A 102 12.57 18.65 -18.00
N ALA A 103 13.21 17.82 -18.84
CA ALA A 103 12.67 17.44 -20.13
C ALA A 103 11.38 16.62 -19.94
N ASN A 104 10.49 16.68 -20.92
CA ASN A 104 9.14 16.12 -20.78
C ASN A 104 8.58 15.53 -22.07
N ALA A 105 9.44 15.22 -23.06
CA ALA A 105 8.99 14.51 -24.23
C ALA A 105 8.86 13.01 -23.96
N SER A 106 8.18 12.34 -24.87
CA SER A 106 8.00 10.90 -24.87
C SER A 106 9.11 10.22 -25.66
N ILE A 107 9.44 8.99 -25.32
CA ILE A 107 10.47 8.20 -25.99
C ILE A 107 9.84 6.92 -26.52
N VAL A 108 10.08 6.61 -27.80
CA VAL A 108 9.63 5.36 -28.41
C VAL A 108 10.28 4.17 -27.67
N CYS A 109 9.46 3.34 -27.06
CA CYS A 109 9.92 2.20 -26.25
C CYS A 109 9.07 0.96 -26.57
N PRO A 110 9.69 -0.18 -26.96
CA PRO A 110 8.95 -1.42 -27.18
C PRO A 110 8.46 -2.01 -25.85
N LEU A 111 7.30 -2.66 -25.89
CA LEU A 111 6.76 -3.43 -24.77
C LEU A 111 7.45 -4.79 -24.59
N SER A 112 8.06 -5.31 -25.63
CA SER A 112 8.75 -6.61 -25.64
C SER A 112 10.26 -6.45 -25.43
N GLY A 113 10.94 -7.59 -25.19
CA GLY A 113 12.41 -7.65 -25.15
C GLY A 113 13.00 -7.87 -23.77
N TYR A 114 12.19 -8.04 -22.73
CA TYR A 114 12.63 -8.50 -21.42
C TYR A 114 12.30 -9.99 -21.23
N LYS A 115 13.23 -10.75 -20.65
CA LYS A 115 13.03 -12.16 -20.31
C LYS A 115 12.81 -12.28 -18.80
N TRP A 116 11.62 -12.66 -18.41
CA TRP A 116 11.22 -12.88 -17.03
C TRP A 116 11.70 -14.22 -16.48
N HIS A 117 11.97 -14.26 -15.16
CA HIS A 117 12.41 -15.47 -14.43
C HIS A 117 11.50 -15.81 -13.26
N ASP A 118 10.41 -15.10 -13.07
CA ASP A 118 9.55 -15.04 -11.89
C ASP A 118 8.30 -15.95 -11.93
N ALA A 119 8.15 -16.79 -12.94
CA ALA A 119 6.89 -17.50 -13.23
C ALA A 119 6.37 -18.39 -12.08
N GLU A 120 7.25 -18.97 -11.26
CA GLU A 120 6.85 -19.80 -10.12
C GLU A 120 6.57 -18.95 -8.88
N GLN A 121 7.44 -17.98 -8.61
CA GLN A 121 7.35 -17.13 -7.41
C GLN A 121 6.11 -16.24 -7.41
N ARG A 122 5.70 -15.72 -8.56
CA ARG A 122 4.47 -14.89 -8.67
C ARG A 122 3.21 -15.60 -8.17
N LYS A 123 3.14 -16.92 -8.26
CA LYS A 123 2.00 -17.71 -7.76
C LYS A 123 1.81 -17.54 -6.24
N GLU A 124 2.89 -17.22 -5.53
CA GLU A 124 2.87 -17.00 -4.08
C GLU A 124 2.13 -15.72 -3.68
N PHE A 125 2.07 -14.72 -4.58
CA PHE A 125 1.47 -13.40 -4.33
C PHE A 125 0.08 -13.27 -4.95
N ALA A 126 -0.49 -14.37 -5.45
CA ALA A 126 -1.81 -14.35 -6.05
C ALA A 126 -2.91 -13.99 -5.06
N ARG A 127 -3.87 -13.17 -5.48
CA ARG A 127 -5.03 -12.73 -4.71
C ARG A 127 -5.70 -13.84 -3.88
N LYS A 128 -5.88 -15.03 -4.47
CA LYS A 128 -6.60 -16.16 -3.84
C LYS A 128 -6.01 -16.62 -2.49
N THR A 129 -4.76 -16.29 -2.22
CA THR A 129 -4.07 -16.66 -0.98
C THR A 129 -3.69 -15.45 -0.12
N ALA A 130 -3.97 -14.23 -0.57
CA ALA A 130 -3.52 -13.00 0.09
C ALA A 130 -4.07 -12.86 1.53
N LEU A 131 -5.31 -13.29 1.78
CA LEU A 131 -5.91 -13.24 3.12
C LEU A 131 -5.26 -14.22 4.11
N GLU A 132 -4.79 -15.37 3.63
CA GLU A 132 -4.24 -16.43 4.50
C GLU A 132 -2.73 -16.29 4.73
N LYS A 133 -2.01 -15.67 3.78
CA LYS A 133 -0.55 -15.52 3.84
C LYS A 133 -0.12 -14.28 4.62
N PRO A 134 1.08 -14.30 5.20
CA PRO A 134 1.63 -13.10 5.83
C PRO A 134 1.85 -12.00 4.78
N MET A 135 1.43 -10.78 5.10
CA MET A 135 1.69 -9.58 4.32
C MET A 135 2.21 -8.50 5.26
N ALA A 136 3.52 -8.34 5.29
CA ALA A 136 4.23 -7.26 5.94
C ALA A 136 4.89 -6.42 4.85
N ILE A 137 4.40 -5.21 4.67
CA ILE A 137 4.72 -4.31 3.56
C ILE A 137 5.77 -3.31 4.01
N TYR A 138 6.84 -3.18 3.24
CA TYR A 138 7.83 -2.12 3.35
C TYR A 138 7.52 -1.06 2.30
N GLU A 139 6.91 0.04 2.72
CA GLU A 139 6.60 1.19 1.86
C GLU A 139 7.88 1.98 1.61
N ILE A 140 8.20 2.27 0.36
CA ILE A 140 9.49 2.85 -0.02
C ILE A 140 9.38 3.87 -1.14
N HIS A 141 10.10 5.00 -0.97
CA HIS A 141 10.44 5.93 -2.02
C HIS A 141 11.88 5.67 -2.47
N LEU A 142 12.06 5.14 -3.68
CA LEU A 142 13.35 4.66 -4.17
C LEU A 142 14.44 5.73 -4.19
N GLY A 143 14.06 6.99 -4.50
CA GLY A 143 14.98 8.12 -4.64
C GLY A 143 15.58 8.64 -3.33
N SER A 144 15.03 8.25 -2.18
CA SER A 144 15.48 8.70 -0.86
C SER A 144 15.76 7.55 0.12
N TRP A 145 15.72 6.29 -0.34
CA TRP A 145 16.12 5.15 0.47
C TRP A 145 17.63 5.14 0.69
N LYS A 146 18.40 5.19 -0.42
CA LYS A 146 19.87 5.38 -0.45
C LYS A 146 20.25 6.28 -1.60
N LYS A 147 21.34 7.02 -1.44
CA LYS A 147 21.89 7.91 -2.47
C LYS A 147 23.39 7.66 -2.70
N ASP A 148 23.87 7.92 -3.92
CA ASP A 148 25.27 7.93 -4.27
C ASP A 148 25.57 9.09 -5.23
N TYR A 149 25.96 10.21 -4.67
CA TYR A 149 26.25 11.45 -5.42
C TYR A 149 27.47 11.36 -6.36
N ARG A 150 28.16 10.22 -6.38
CA ARG A 150 29.21 9.93 -7.37
C ARG A 150 28.61 9.51 -8.72
N LEU A 151 27.35 9.09 -8.76
CA LEU A 151 26.67 8.59 -9.97
C LEU A 151 26.02 9.71 -10.77
N ASN A 152 25.37 10.64 -10.09
CA ASN A 152 24.64 11.78 -10.69
C ASN A 152 24.40 12.86 -9.62
N GLU A 153 23.97 14.06 -10.05
CA GLU A 153 23.76 15.20 -9.17
C GLU A 153 22.67 14.95 -8.10
N ASP A 154 21.64 14.19 -8.44
CA ASP A 154 20.56 13.82 -7.51
C ASP A 154 20.96 12.70 -6.54
N GLY A 155 22.05 12.00 -6.81
CA GLY A 155 22.50 10.84 -6.06
C GLY A 155 21.63 9.60 -6.25
N PHE A 156 20.76 9.55 -7.25
CA PHE A 156 19.85 8.43 -7.47
C PHE A 156 20.60 7.17 -7.87
N LEU A 157 20.29 6.06 -7.19
CA LEU A 157 20.65 4.73 -7.63
C LEU A 157 19.75 4.31 -8.79
N ASN A 158 20.28 3.49 -9.71
CA ASN A 158 19.44 2.94 -10.77
C ASN A 158 18.61 1.75 -10.28
N TYR A 159 17.54 1.41 -11.02
CA TYR A 159 16.64 0.30 -10.68
C TYR A 159 17.35 -1.03 -10.41
N ARG A 160 18.42 -1.35 -11.15
CA ARG A 160 19.13 -2.62 -10.99
C ARG A 160 19.88 -2.69 -9.67
N ARG A 161 20.64 -1.66 -9.35
CA ARG A 161 21.36 -1.58 -8.07
C ARG A 161 20.38 -1.52 -6.89
N LEU A 162 19.30 -0.76 -7.03
CA LEU A 162 18.22 -0.73 -6.04
C LEU A 162 17.62 -2.12 -5.83
N ALA A 163 17.37 -2.88 -6.92
CA ALA A 163 16.81 -4.22 -6.83
C ALA A 163 17.69 -5.15 -6.00
N ASP A 164 18.99 -5.20 -6.31
CA ASP A 164 19.93 -6.10 -5.64
C ASP A 164 20.07 -5.75 -4.15
N GLU A 165 20.32 -4.46 -3.82
CA GLU A 165 20.50 -4.02 -2.43
C GLU A 165 19.20 -4.13 -1.61
N LEU A 166 18.06 -3.79 -2.21
CA LEU A 166 16.77 -3.82 -1.51
C LEU A 166 16.30 -5.25 -1.26
N ALA A 167 16.44 -6.16 -2.22
CA ALA A 167 16.02 -7.55 -2.05
C ALA A 167 16.78 -8.23 -0.89
N GLU A 168 18.09 -7.98 -0.77
CA GLU A 168 18.88 -8.45 0.35
C GLU A 168 18.38 -7.87 1.68
N TYR A 169 18.10 -6.56 1.71
CA TYR A 169 17.65 -5.87 2.93
C TYR A 169 16.26 -6.34 3.37
N ILE A 170 15.31 -6.46 2.46
CA ILE A 170 13.93 -6.92 2.73
C ILE A 170 13.95 -8.35 3.30
N ASN A 171 14.75 -9.24 2.71
CA ASN A 171 14.91 -10.60 3.21
C ASN A 171 15.63 -10.65 4.56
N TYR A 172 16.65 -9.81 4.76
CA TYR A 172 17.33 -9.69 6.06
C TYR A 172 16.37 -9.25 7.17
N MET A 173 15.49 -8.29 6.89
CA MET A 173 14.47 -7.82 7.84
C MET A 173 13.33 -8.81 8.03
N GLY A 174 12.92 -9.50 6.95
CA GLY A 174 11.82 -10.46 6.96
C GLY A 174 10.49 -9.89 6.46
N TYR A 175 10.48 -8.73 5.80
CA TYR A 175 9.30 -8.23 5.09
C TYR A 175 8.92 -9.15 3.94
N THR A 176 7.66 -9.12 3.52
CA THR A 176 7.13 -10.00 2.47
C THR A 176 6.83 -9.27 1.18
N HIS A 177 6.61 -7.97 1.25
CA HIS A 177 6.25 -7.12 0.10
C HIS A 177 6.96 -5.78 0.20
N VAL A 178 7.18 -5.17 -0.96
CA VAL A 178 7.53 -3.75 -1.08
C VAL A 178 6.38 -3.00 -1.72
N GLU A 179 6.06 -1.79 -1.22
CA GLU A 179 5.12 -0.87 -1.84
C GLU A 179 5.87 0.36 -2.33
N LEU A 180 5.80 0.58 -3.65
CA LEU A 180 6.64 1.55 -4.35
C LEU A 180 5.89 2.86 -4.57
N ILE A 181 6.36 3.95 -3.97
CA ILE A 181 5.87 5.30 -4.19
C ILE A 181 6.62 5.93 -5.38
N GLY A 182 5.92 6.72 -6.21
CA GLY A 182 6.52 7.56 -7.23
C GLY A 182 7.18 6.80 -8.39
N ILE A 183 6.55 5.73 -8.87
CA ILE A 183 7.04 4.96 -10.02
C ILE A 183 6.47 5.45 -11.36
N CYS A 184 5.20 5.84 -11.43
CA CYS A 184 4.69 6.53 -12.62
C CYS A 184 5.44 7.85 -12.83
N GLU A 185 5.80 8.21 -14.06
CA GLU A 185 6.60 9.44 -14.32
C GLU A 185 5.88 10.72 -13.88
N TYR A 186 6.62 11.60 -13.25
CA TYR A 186 6.13 12.87 -12.70
C TYR A 186 7.20 13.96 -12.79
N PRO A 187 6.83 15.27 -12.97
CA PRO A 187 7.80 16.34 -13.21
C PRO A 187 8.38 16.94 -11.93
N PHE A 188 7.63 16.94 -10.82
CA PHE A 188 7.96 17.66 -9.60
C PHE A 188 8.30 16.72 -8.46
N ASP A 189 9.56 16.66 -8.05
CA ASP A 189 10.05 15.75 -7.00
C ASP A 189 9.31 15.92 -5.67
N GLY A 190 8.98 17.15 -5.28
CA GLY A 190 8.23 17.44 -4.07
C GLY A 190 6.78 16.96 -4.07
N SER A 191 6.27 16.39 -5.17
CA SER A 191 4.99 15.70 -5.20
C SER A 191 5.09 14.23 -4.79
N TRP A 192 6.31 13.72 -4.58
CA TRP A 192 6.59 12.31 -4.23
C TRP A 192 6.06 11.29 -5.25
N GLY A 193 5.68 11.75 -6.43
CA GLY A 193 5.06 10.94 -7.47
C GLY A 193 3.53 10.98 -7.52
N TYR A 194 2.87 11.80 -6.69
CA TYR A 194 1.41 11.94 -6.71
C TYR A 194 0.89 12.92 -7.77
N GLN A 195 1.78 13.67 -8.45
CA GLN A 195 1.43 14.51 -9.60
C GLN A 195 1.89 13.87 -10.91
N VAL A 196 1.22 12.76 -11.28
CA VAL A 196 1.59 11.91 -12.41
C VAL A 196 1.30 12.58 -13.76
N THR A 197 2.31 12.60 -14.64
CA THR A 197 2.17 13.03 -16.03
C THR A 197 2.36 11.89 -17.04
N GLY A 198 3.05 10.82 -16.64
CA GLY A 198 3.31 9.65 -17.48
C GLY A 198 2.75 8.36 -16.86
N TYR A 199 1.46 8.11 -17.00
CA TYR A 199 0.76 6.97 -16.40
C TYR A 199 1.29 5.60 -16.85
N TYR A 200 1.79 5.50 -18.09
CA TYR A 200 2.32 4.27 -18.68
C TYR A 200 3.85 4.22 -18.69
N SER A 201 4.53 5.19 -18.09
CA SER A 201 5.98 5.31 -18.08
C SER A 201 6.53 5.11 -16.67
N PRO A 202 7.33 4.06 -16.41
CA PRO A 202 8.16 4.05 -15.21
C PRO A 202 9.07 5.26 -15.20
N THR A 203 9.22 5.92 -14.06
CA THR A 203 10.03 7.14 -13.99
C THR A 203 11.46 6.91 -14.47
N SER A 204 11.93 7.80 -15.31
CA SER A 204 13.28 7.78 -15.87
C SER A 204 14.37 8.18 -14.87
N ARG A 205 14.00 8.60 -13.65
CA ARG A 205 14.94 8.93 -12.57
C ARG A 205 15.89 7.80 -12.24
N TYR A 206 15.42 6.55 -12.34
CA TYR A 206 16.16 5.37 -11.91
C TYR A 206 16.56 4.45 -13.07
N GLY A 207 16.26 4.81 -14.30
CA GLY A 207 16.66 4.02 -15.48
C GLY A 207 15.58 3.82 -16.53
N THR A 208 15.65 2.72 -17.24
CA THR A 208 14.75 2.37 -18.34
C THR A 208 13.60 1.48 -17.87
N PRO A 209 12.53 1.33 -18.67
CA PRO A 209 11.48 0.35 -18.37
C PRO A 209 11.99 -1.09 -18.22
N ASN A 210 13.04 -1.50 -18.95
CA ASN A 210 13.65 -2.82 -18.78
C ASN A 210 14.42 -2.95 -17.47
N ASP A 211 15.01 -1.85 -16.97
CA ASP A 211 15.64 -1.86 -15.64
C ASP A 211 14.59 -1.97 -14.53
N PHE A 212 13.41 -1.38 -14.71
CA PHE A 212 12.31 -1.57 -13.79
C PHE A 212 11.73 -3.00 -13.85
N ARG A 213 11.67 -3.62 -15.05
CA ARG A 213 11.34 -5.06 -15.14
C ARG A 213 12.33 -5.92 -14.39
N TYR A 214 13.63 -5.62 -14.52
CA TYR A 214 14.67 -6.29 -13.74
C TYR A 214 14.45 -6.14 -12.23
N PHE A 215 14.07 -4.94 -11.79
CA PHE A 215 13.75 -4.68 -10.38
C PHE A 215 12.64 -5.60 -9.89
N VAL A 216 11.52 -5.67 -10.59
CA VAL A 216 10.37 -6.50 -10.19
C VAL A 216 10.72 -7.99 -10.25
N ASP A 217 11.41 -8.44 -11.30
CA ASP A 217 11.88 -9.83 -11.47
C ASP A 217 12.82 -10.25 -10.33
N THR A 218 13.71 -9.35 -9.90
CA THR A 218 14.62 -9.56 -8.76
C THR A 218 13.83 -9.68 -7.46
N MET A 219 12.87 -8.80 -7.20
CA MET A 219 12.00 -8.92 -6.02
C MET A 219 11.32 -10.29 -5.98
N HIS A 220 10.68 -10.71 -7.07
CA HIS A 220 10.00 -12.00 -7.16
C HIS A 220 10.93 -13.19 -6.95
N THR A 221 12.10 -13.20 -7.61
CA THR A 221 13.08 -14.30 -7.44
C THR A 221 13.64 -14.39 -6.02
N HIS A 222 13.51 -13.33 -5.22
CA HIS A 222 13.79 -13.31 -3.78
C HIS A 222 12.55 -13.55 -2.90
N ASN A 223 11.42 -13.96 -3.48
CA ASN A 223 10.14 -14.17 -2.81
C ASN A 223 9.59 -12.91 -2.12
N ILE A 224 9.70 -11.77 -2.79
CA ILE A 224 9.18 -10.47 -2.35
C ILE A 224 8.12 -10.03 -3.34
N GLY A 225 6.88 -9.80 -2.86
CA GLY A 225 5.79 -9.26 -3.68
C GLY A 225 5.97 -7.76 -3.92
N VAL A 226 5.44 -7.26 -5.03
CA VAL A 226 5.58 -5.85 -5.43
C VAL A 226 4.21 -5.21 -5.56
N ILE A 227 3.97 -4.18 -4.75
CA ILE A 227 2.79 -3.32 -4.77
C ILE A 227 3.19 -1.99 -5.39
N LEU A 228 2.38 -1.48 -6.30
CA LEU A 228 2.58 -0.16 -6.90
C LEU A 228 1.58 0.83 -6.33
N ASP A 229 2.06 1.96 -5.83
CA ASP A 229 1.20 3.09 -5.50
C ASP A 229 0.71 3.77 -6.78
N TRP A 230 -0.61 3.83 -6.96
CA TRP A 230 -1.27 4.22 -8.19
C TRP A 230 -2.34 5.29 -7.97
N VAL A 231 -2.30 6.35 -8.79
CA VAL A 231 -3.04 7.60 -8.59
C VAL A 231 -4.13 7.80 -9.66
N PRO A 232 -5.29 7.15 -9.59
CA PRO A 232 -6.35 7.31 -10.58
C PRO A 232 -7.33 8.44 -10.28
N ALA A 233 -7.16 9.18 -9.18
CA ALA A 233 -8.09 10.23 -8.76
C ALA A 233 -7.85 11.55 -9.51
N HIS A 234 -6.58 11.91 -9.73
CA HIS A 234 -6.21 13.24 -10.20
C HIS A 234 -4.89 13.26 -10.98
N PHE A 235 -4.61 14.41 -11.63
CA PHE A 235 -3.38 14.68 -12.35
C PHE A 235 -3.02 16.17 -12.28
N PRO A 236 -1.72 16.55 -12.48
CA PRO A 236 -1.28 17.94 -12.37
C PRO A 236 -1.70 18.78 -13.57
N LYS A 237 -1.59 20.12 -13.42
CA LYS A 237 -1.95 21.13 -14.43
C LYS A 237 -0.79 21.48 -15.37
N ASP A 238 0.22 20.64 -15.49
CA ASP A 238 1.35 20.87 -16.38
C ASP A 238 0.89 20.96 -17.83
N SER A 239 1.33 22.00 -18.54
CA SER A 239 0.86 22.33 -19.89
C SER A 239 1.12 21.23 -20.93
N PHE A 240 2.15 20.41 -20.71
CA PHE A 240 2.49 19.26 -21.55
C PHE A 240 1.71 17.98 -21.18
N GLY A 241 1.03 17.97 -20.01
CA GLY A 241 0.27 16.84 -19.48
C GLY A 241 -1.16 16.77 -20.02
N LEU A 242 -2.06 16.20 -19.20
CA LEU A 242 -3.42 15.87 -19.61
C LEU A 242 -4.41 17.04 -19.60
N GLU A 243 -4.13 18.11 -18.84
CA GLU A 243 -5.04 19.26 -18.72
C GLU A 243 -5.37 19.86 -20.09
N ASN A 244 -6.67 20.10 -20.36
CA ASN A 244 -7.17 20.73 -21.61
C ASN A 244 -6.50 20.13 -22.85
N PHE A 245 -6.43 18.81 -22.93
CA PHE A 245 -5.53 18.08 -23.80
C PHE A 245 -5.69 18.44 -25.29
N ASP A 246 -6.94 18.48 -25.78
CA ASP A 246 -7.26 18.85 -27.16
C ASP A 246 -7.94 20.22 -27.28
N GLY A 247 -7.70 21.12 -26.32
CA GLY A 247 -8.34 22.42 -26.22
C GLY A 247 -9.70 22.37 -25.51
N THR A 248 -10.05 21.22 -24.96
CA THR A 248 -11.25 21.01 -24.14
C THR A 248 -10.89 20.21 -22.88
N PRO A 249 -11.73 20.23 -21.84
CA PRO A 249 -11.64 19.28 -20.72
C PRO A 249 -11.86 17.86 -21.24
N LEU A 250 -10.78 17.15 -21.59
CA LEU A 250 -10.86 15.82 -22.21
C LEU A 250 -10.76 14.69 -21.18
N TYR A 251 -9.80 14.77 -20.27
CA TYR A 251 -9.59 13.80 -19.19
C TYR A 251 -10.27 14.25 -17.89
N GLU A 252 -10.42 15.53 -17.66
CA GLU A 252 -11.14 16.16 -16.56
C GLU A 252 -12.59 16.46 -16.91
N SER A 253 -13.42 16.66 -15.85
CA SER A 253 -14.82 17.06 -16.02
C SER A 253 -14.95 18.47 -16.62
N PRO A 254 -15.91 18.73 -17.51
CA PRO A 254 -16.26 20.07 -17.94
C PRO A 254 -16.99 20.89 -16.85
N ASP A 255 -17.51 20.27 -15.81
CA ASP A 255 -18.11 20.95 -14.65
C ASP A 255 -17.03 21.46 -13.70
N PRO A 256 -16.88 22.80 -13.53
CA PRO A 256 -15.84 23.36 -12.66
C PRO A 256 -15.88 22.86 -11.20
N LEU A 257 -17.05 22.48 -10.70
CA LEU A 257 -17.21 21.95 -9.32
C LEU A 257 -16.71 20.52 -9.17
N LEU A 258 -16.51 19.79 -10.27
CA LEU A 258 -15.98 18.44 -10.29
C LEU A 258 -14.56 18.36 -10.86
N ALA A 259 -14.13 19.39 -11.60
CA ALA A 259 -12.92 19.36 -12.42
C ALA A 259 -11.61 19.39 -11.62
N GLU A 260 -11.63 19.82 -10.36
CA GLU A 260 -10.41 20.07 -9.58
C GLU A 260 -10.51 19.58 -8.14
N TYR A 261 -9.33 19.30 -7.57
CA TYR A 261 -9.10 19.21 -6.13
C TYR A 261 -8.32 20.46 -5.70
N PRO A 262 -9.01 21.50 -5.16
CA PRO A 262 -8.38 22.81 -4.89
C PRO A 262 -7.22 22.73 -3.88
N GLU A 263 -7.34 21.87 -2.87
CA GLU A 263 -6.31 21.68 -1.83
C GLU A 263 -5.00 21.15 -2.40
N TRP A 264 -5.07 20.30 -3.44
CA TRP A 264 -3.90 19.71 -4.10
C TRP A 264 -3.43 20.49 -5.33
N GLY A 265 -4.25 21.44 -5.80
CA GLY A 265 -4.00 22.19 -7.02
C GLY A 265 -4.04 21.34 -8.29
N THR A 266 -4.70 20.20 -8.28
CA THR A 266 -4.74 19.22 -9.37
C THR A 266 -6.10 19.15 -10.06
N LYS A 267 -6.15 18.58 -11.28
CA LYS A 267 -7.40 18.22 -11.98
C LYS A 267 -7.89 16.86 -11.52
N ALA A 268 -9.21 16.68 -11.44
CA ALA A 268 -9.84 15.41 -11.17
C ALA A 268 -10.19 14.70 -12.48
N PHE A 269 -9.92 13.38 -12.55
CA PHE A 269 -10.37 12.58 -13.69
C PHE A 269 -11.91 12.54 -13.81
N ASP A 270 -12.40 12.62 -15.03
CA ASP A 270 -13.82 12.41 -15.34
C ASP A 270 -14.14 10.91 -15.49
N HIS A 271 -14.42 10.24 -14.37
CA HIS A 271 -14.79 8.82 -14.37
C HIS A 271 -16.17 8.53 -15.01
N SER A 272 -16.96 9.55 -15.36
CA SER A 272 -18.19 9.37 -16.13
C SER A 272 -17.92 9.03 -17.59
N ARG A 273 -16.76 9.45 -18.11
CA ARG A 273 -16.36 9.28 -19.51
C ARG A 273 -15.76 7.90 -19.76
N GLY A 274 -16.36 7.14 -20.69
CA GLY A 274 -15.92 5.78 -20.97
C GLY A 274 -14.47 5.68 -21.46
N GLU A 275 -14.02 6.65 -22.25
CA GLU A 275 -12.63 6.70 -22.73
C GLU A 275 -11.62 6.89 -21.58
N VAL A 276 -11.96 7.70 -20.59
CA VAL A 276 -11.14 7.90 -19.37
C VAL A 276 -11.12 6.62 -18.54
N ARG A 277 -12.26 5.94 -18.37
CA ARG A 277 -12.29 4.61 -17.74
C ARG A 277 -11.41 3.61 -18.48
N SER A 278 -11.49 3.56 -19.82
CA SER A 278 -10.63 2.71 -20.63
C SER A 278 -9.14 3.05 -20.45
N PHE A 279 -8.79 4.34 -20.36
CA PHE A 279 -7.43 4.80 -20.10
C PHE A 279 -6.92 4.28 -18.75
N LEU A 280 -7.67 4.51 -17.67
CA LEU A 280 -7.25 4.15 -16.31
C LEU A 280 -7.25 2.64 -16.08
N ILE A 281 -8.32 1.92 -16.48
CA ILE A 281 -8.37 0.46 -16.29
C ILE A 281 -7.30 -0.24 -17.14
N SER A 282 -7.10 0.22 -18.38
CA SER A 282 -6.02 -0.29 -19.24
C SER A 282 -4.63 -0.02 -18.63
N ASN A 283 -4.47 1.09 -17.90
CA ASN A 283 -3.23 1.39 -17.19
C ASN A 283 -2.99 0.42 -16.02
N ALA A 284 -4.01 0.10 -15.23
CA ALA A 284 -3.90 -0.93 -14.20
C ALA A 284 -3.48 -2.29 -14.81
N PHE A 285 -4.11 -2.70 -15.92
CA PHE A 285 -3.72 -3.93 -16.64
C PHE A 285 -2.30 -3.87 -17.20
N TYR A 286 -1.84 -2.70 -17.63
CA TYR A 286 -0.48 -2.50 -18.14
C TYR A 286 0.56 -2.79 -17.05
N TRP A 287 0.39 -2.24 -15.85
CA TRP A 287 1.30 -2.49 -14.73
C TRP A 287 1.31 -3.96 -14.32
N VAL A 288 0.14 -4.59 -14.26
CA VAL A 288 0.02 -6.02 -13.90
C VAL A 288 0.61 -6.94 -14.99
N ARG A 289 0.38 -6.65 -16.28
CA ARG A 289 0.74 -7.57 -17.37
C ARG A 289 2.14 -7.35 -17.92
N GLU A 290 2.56 -6.08 -18.05
CA GLU A 290 3.85 -5.75 -18.68
C GLU A 290 4.98 -5.61 -17.66
N PHE A 291 4.63 -5.39 -16.36
CA PHE A 291 5.61 -5.27 -15.27
C PHE A 291 5.40 -6.27 -14.14
N HIS A 292 4.46 -7.19 -14.24
CA HIS A 292 4.20 -8.24 -13.26
C HIS A 292 3.92 -7.72 -11.83
N ILE A 293 3.33 -6.53 -11.70
CA ILE A 293 2.92 -5.97 -10.41
C ILE A 293 1.83 -6.85 -9.78
N ASP A 294 1.97 -7.21 -8.50
CA ASP A 294 1.08 -8.13 -7.78
C ASP A 294 -0.16 -7.43 -7.23
N ALA A 295 -0.03 -6.18 -6.81
CA ALA A 295 -1.15 -5.38 -6.34
C ALA A 295 -0.96 -3.89 -6.65
N LEU A 296 -2.08 -3.16 -6.71
CA LEU A 296 -2.10 -1.71 -6.79
C LEU A 296 -2.67 -1.14 -5.49
N ARG A 297 -1.93 -0.27 -4.84
CA ARG A 297 -2.48 0.61 -3.80
C ARG A 297 -3.10 1.80 -4.51
N VAL A 298 -4.41 1.97 -4.35
CA VAL A 298 -5.20 3.01 -5.00
C VAL A 298 -5.26 4.21 -4.09
N ASP A 299 -4.61 5.28 -4.52
CA ASP A 299 -4.53 6.55 -3.80
C ASP A 299 -5.87 7.29 -3.77
N ALA A 300 -6.17 7.95 -2.65
CA ALA A 300 -7.26 8.91 -2.48
C ALA A 300 -8.65 8.37 -2.86
N VAL A 301 -8.99 7.15 -2.44
CA VAL A 301 -10.30 6.54 -2.74
C VAL A 301 -11.45 7.40 -2.17
N ALA A 302 -11.33 7.93 -0.95
CA ALA A 302 -12.34 8.82 -0.37
C ALA A 302 -12.63 10.06 -1.24
N ALA A 303 -11.61 10.62 -1.89
CA ALA A 303 -11.75 11.76 -2.79
C ALA A 303 -12.53 11.40 -4.07
N MET A 304 -12.41 10.14 -4.52
CA MET A 304 -13.21 9.64 -5.64
C MET A 304 -14.65 9.29 -5.23
N LEU A 305 -14.87 8.87 -3.99
CA LEU A 305 -16.21 8.46 -3.51
C LEU A 305 -17.14 9.65 -3.25
N TYR A 306 -16.60 10.85 -2.97
CA TYR A 306 -17.42 12.00 -2.58
C TYR A 306 -17.10 13.25 -3.40
N THR A 307 -18.14 13.82 -4.03
CA THR A 307 -18.02 15.10 -4.77
C THR A 307 -17.69 16.29 -3.86
N SER A 308 -17.94 16.17 -2.56
CA SER A 308 -17.66 17.19 -1.55
C SER A 308 -16.26 17.11 -0.96
N PHE A 309 -15.49 16.05 -1.22
CA PHE A 309 -14.18 15.85 -0.61
C PHE A 309 -13.19 16.97 -1.01
N GLY A 310 -12.62 17.68 -0.01
CA GLY A 310 -11.65 18.77 -0.24
C GLY A 310 -12.19 19.95 -1.04
N ARG A 311 -13.51 20.12 -1.12
CA ARG A 311 -14.15 21.20 -1.91
C ARG A 311 -15.09 22.04 -1.06
N GLY A 312 -14.91 23.37 -1.10
CA GLY A 312 -15.82 24.32 -0.43
C GLY A 312 -17.21 24.39 -1.08
N GLN A 313 -17.26 24.18 -2.40
CA GLN A 313 -18.49 24.03 -3.17
C GLN A 313 -18.42 22.73 -3.96
N TRP A 314 -19.52 22.00 -4.01
CA TRP A 314 -19.58 20.69 -4.65
C TRP A 314 -20.89 20.48 -5.42
N ARG A 315 -20.89 19.50 -6.31
CA ARG A 315 -22.05 19.13 -7.12
C ARG A 315 -22.77 17.96 -6.45
N PRO A 316 -24.06 18.09 -6.04
CA PRO A 316 -24.82 16.95 -5.59
C PRO A 316 -25.07 15.97 -6.75
N ASN A 317 -25.13 14.69 -6.41
CA ASN A 317 -25.51 13.66 -7.37
C ASN A 317 -27.03 13.73 -7.70
N LYS A 318 -27.49 12.89 -8.63
CA LYS A 318 -28.90 12.87 -9.08
C LYS A 318 -29.93 12.57 -7.98
N PHE A 319 -29.48 12.12 -6.80
CA PHE A 319 -30.32 11.86 -5.63
C PHE A 319 -30.18 12.95 -4.55
N GLY A 320 -29.36 13.97 -4.79
CA GLY A 320 -29.12 15.07 -3.86
C GLY A 320 -27.99 14.83 -2.83
N GLY A 321 -27.36 13.65 -2.84
CA GLY A 321 -26.25 13.31 -1.95
C GLY A 321 -24.89 13.76 -2.49
N SER A 322 -23.85 13.58 -1.66
CA SER A 322 -22.46 13.93 -1.99
C SER A 322 -21.66 12.76 -2.59
N GLU A 323 -22.26 11.57 -2.68
CA GLU A 323 -21.60 10.41 -3.27
C GLU A 323 -21.38 10.63 -4.77
N ASN A 324 -20.15 10.35 -5.23
CA ASN A 324 -19.81 10.36 -6.64
C ASN A 324 -20.13 8.99 -7.26
N LEU A 325 -21.32 8.87 -7.84
CA LEU A 325 -21.83 7.60 -8.36
C LEU A 325 -20.99 7.07 -9.53
N GLU A 326 -20.51 7.96 -10.37
CA GLU A 326 -19.70 7.64 -11.55
C GLU A 326 -18.33 7.09 -11.16
N SER A 327 -17.66 7.70 -10.18
CA SER A 327 -16.40 7.21 -9.65
C SER A 327 -16.56 5.93 -8.85
N THR A 328 -17.65 5.79 -8.09
CA THR A 328 -18.00 4.55 -7.38
C THR A 328 -18.16 3.39 -8.37
N GLU A 329 -18.85 3.61 -9.48
CA GLU A 329 -19.02 2.60 -10.53
C GLU A 329 -17.71 2.30 -11.25
N PHE A 330 -16.86 3.31 -11.48
CA PHE A 330 -15.50 3.11 -12.00
C PHE A 330 -14.67 2.19 -11.09
N LEU A 331 -14.68 2.42 -9.77
CA LEU A 331 -13.96 1.60 -8.81
C LEU A 331 -14.45 0.14 -8.78
N ARG A 332 -15.77 -0.08 -8.84
CA ARG A 332 -16.34 -1.43 -8.98
C ARG A 332 -15.90 -2.11 -10.27
N GLN A 333 -15.99 -1.40 -11.39
CA GLN A 333 -15.58 -1.90 -12.68
C GLN A 333 -14.09 -2.25 -12.70
N LEU A 334 -13.24 -1.39 -12.15
CA LEU A 334 -11.80 -1.60 -12.04
C LEU A 334 -11.48 -2.86 -11.22
N ASN A 335 -12.01 -2.95 -10.01
CA ASN A 335 -11.79 -4.10 -9.12
C ASN A 335 -12.26 -5.40 -9.76
N HIS A 336 -13.49 -5.41 -10.28
CA HIS A 336 -14.04 -6.58 -10.96
C HIS A 336 -13.16 -7.00 -12.16
N ALA A 337 -12.76 -6.05 -13.01
CA ALA A 337 -11.96 -6.35 -14.19
C ALA A 337 -10.59 -6.94 -13.82
N VAL A 338 -9.86 -6.33 -12.88
CA VAL A 338 -8.53 -6.78 -12.48
C VAL A 338 -8.59 -8.14 -11.79
N THR A 339 -9.45 -8.30 -10.80
CA THR A 339 -9.50 -9.53 -9.98
C THR A 339 -10.05 -10.75 -10.71
N HIS A 340 -10.90 -10.57 -11.75
CA HIS A 340 -11.43 -11.67 -12.55
C HIS A 340 -10.56 -12.03 -13.76
N SER A 341 -9.65 -11.14 -14.16
CA SER A 341 -8.83 -11.35 -15.38
C SER A 341 -7.34 -11.51 -15.09
N THR A 342 -6.93 -11.38 -13.84
CA THR A 342 -5.54 -11.52 -13.39
C THR A 342 -5.50 -12.14 -11.99
N ASP A 343 -4.30 -12.46 -11.52
CA ASP A 343 -4.07 -12.87 -10.13
C ASP A 343 -3.80 -11.68 -9.19
N ALA A 344 -3.77 -10.45 -9.71
CA ALA A 344 -3.53 -9.23 -8.94
C ALA A 344 -4.78 -8.77 -8.17
N PHE A 345 -4.57 -7.90 -7.20
CA PHE A 345 -5.62 -7.29 -6.37
C PHE A 345 -5.35 -5.82 -6.11
N LEU A 346 -6.33 -5.14 -5.50
CA LEU A 346 -6.23 -3.72 -5.21
C LEU A 346 -6.41 -3.48 -3.70
N ILE A 347 -5.67 -2.49 -3.20
CA ILE A 347 -5.69 -2.02 -1.81
C ILE A 347 -6.19 -0.58 -1.82
N ALA A 348 -7.24 -0.27 -1.05
CA ALA A 348 -7.77 1.08 -0.97
C ALA A 348 -7.05 1.91 0.09
N GLU A 349 -6.50 3.06 -0.30
CA GLU A 349 -6.26 4.14 0.66
C GLU A 349 -7.56 4.94 0.77
N ASP A 350 -8.28 4.71 1.87
CA ASP A 350 -9.59 5.29 2.08
C ASP A 350 -9.82 5.70 3.53
N SER A 351 -10.05 6.99 3.72
CA SER A 351 -10.38 7.60 5.02
C SER A 351 -11.88 7.69 5.29
N SER A 352 -12.73 7.22 4.36
CA SER A 352 -14.18 7.28 4.52
C SER A 352 -14.71 6.22 5.49
N ILE A 353 -15.91 6.47 5.99
CA ILE A 353 -16.67 5.51 6.80
C ILE A 353 -17.60 4.62 5.97
N LEU A 354 -17.50 4.68 4.64
CA LEU A 354 -18.34 3.86 3.75
C LEU A 354 -18.07 2.37 4.02
N PRO A 355 -19.08 1.57 4.35
CA PRO A 355 -18.92 0.13 4.53
C PRO A 355 -18.84 -0.59 3.19
N GLY A 356 -18.23 -1.79 3.20
CA GLY A 356 -18.19 -2.65 2.02
C GLY A 356 -17.12 -2.27 1.00
N ILE A 357 -16.08 -1.55 1.40
CA ILE A 357 -14.92 -1.27 0.55
C ILE A 357 -14.28 -2.59 0.11
N THR A 358 -14.13 -3.55 1.03
CA THR A 358 -13.55 -4.88 0.77
C THR A 358 -14.60 -5.98 0.60
N GLU A 359 -15.87 -5.62 0.43
CA GLU A 359 -16.89 -6.58 0.08
C GLU A 359 -16.93 -6.80 -1.43
N ASP A 360 -17.28 -8.01 -1.84
CA ASP A 360 -17.35 -8.40 -3.26
C ASP A 360 -18.33 -7.52 -4.06
N THR A 361 -17.96 -7.20 -5.29
CA THR A 361 -18.79 -6.39 -6.20
C THR A 361 -20.13 -7.04 -6.49
N GLU A 362 -20.23 -8.36 -6.52
CA GLU A 362 -21.48 -9.11 -6.70
C GLU A 362 -22.44 -8.97 -5.51
N LYS A 363 -21.89 -8.64 -4.33
CA LYS A 363 -22.66 -8.37 -3.11
C LYS A 363 -22.92 -6.88 -2.88
N GLY A 364 -22.52 -6.03 -3.84
CA GLY A 364 -22.73 -4.59 -3.80
C GLY A 364 -21.59 -3.78 -3.20
N GLY A 365 -20.49 -4.42 -2.83
CA GLY A 365 -19.25 -3.78 -2.38
C GLY A 365 -18.45 -3.13 -3.50
N LEU A 366 -17.27 -2.59 -3.16
CA LEU A 366 -16.34 -2.01 -4.14
C LEU A 366 -15.34 -3.03 -4.69
N GLY A 367 -15.13 -4.17 -4.00
CA GLY A 367 -14.29 -5.28 -4.47
C GLY A 367 -12.79 -5.12 -4.24
N PHE A 368 -12.35 -4.19 -3.41
CA PHE A 368 -10.95 -4.14 -2.97
C PHE A 368 -10.63 -5.38 -2.14
N GLU A 369 -9.40 -5.87 -2.22
CA GLU A 369 -8.97 -6.98 -1.36
C GLU A 369 -8.68 -6.51 0.06
N PHE A 370 -8.06 -5.32 0.19
CA PHE A 370 -7.73 -4.70 1.47
C PHE A 370 -8.04 -3.21 1.47
N LYS A 371 -8.16 -2.67 2.69
CA LYS A 371 -8.29 -1.24 2.97
C LYS A 371 -7.27 -0.82 4.02
N TRP A 372 -6.62 0.31 3.86
CA TRP A 372 -5.82 0.94 4.91
C TRP A 372 -6.68 1.27 6.13
N ASN A 373 -6.23 0.88 7.32
CA ASN A 373 -6.92 1.19 8.56
C ASN A 373 -6.46 2.54 9.13
N MET A 374 -7.01 3.62 8.57
CA MET A 374 -6.72 4.98 9.03
C MET A 374 -7.24 5.24 10.45
N GLY A 375 -8.32 4.56 10.87
CA GLY A 375 -8.88 4.64 12.22
C GLY A 375 -7.89 4.12 13.26
N TRP A 376 -7.39 2.90 13.06
CA TRP A 376 -6.36 2.29 13.92
C TRP A 376 -5.12 3.19 14.04
N MET A 377 -4.62 3.68 12.92
CA MET A 377 -3.46 4.56 12.87
C MET A 377 -3.68 5.83 13.69
N ASN A 378 -4.79 6.54 13.44
CA ASN A 378 -5.10 7.78 14.14
C ASN A 378 -5.27 7.58 15.65
N ASP A 379 -6.03 6.56 16.07
CA ASP A 379 -6.30 6.28 17.47
C ASP A 379 -5.02 5.88 18.21
N THR A 380 -4.24 4.96 17.62
CA THR A 380 -2.99 4.50 18.22
C THR A 380 -1.95 5.61 18.35
N LEU A 381 -1.78 6.44 17.31
CA LEU A 381 -0.84 7.57 17.34
C LEU A 381 -1.27 8.66 18.32
N LYS A 382 -2.57 8.92 18.46
CA LYS A 382 -3.07 9.84 19.51
C LYS A 382 -2.72 9.33 20.89
N TYR A 383 -2.93 8.03 21.14
CA TYR A 383 -2.61 7.43 22.44
C TYR A 383 -1.11 7.53 22.79
N ILE A 384 -0.21 7.18 21.89
CA ILE A 384 1.23 7.20 22.19
C ILE A 384 1.80 8.61 22.36
N LYS A 385 1.17 9.63 21.75
CA LYS A 385 1.56 11.05 21.90
C LYS A 385 1.28 11.61 23.28
N GLU A 386 0.34 11.02 24.01
CA GLU A 386 0.05 11.44 25.39
C GLU A 386 1.18 11.05 26.33
N ASP A 387 1.44 11.94 27.31
CA ASP A 387 2.33 11.58 28.42
C ASP A 387 1.75 10.36 29.16
N PRO A 388 2.58 9.36 29.53
CA PRO A 388 2.10 8.15 30.20
C PRO A 388 1.19 8.41 31.42
N ILE A 389 1.37 9.52 32.12
CA ILE A 389 0.50 9.91 33.27
C ILE A 389 -0.94 10.22 32.82
N TYR A 390 -1.16 10.61 31.57
CA TYR A 390 -2.48 10.95 31.03
C TYR A 390 -3.08 9.83 30.16
N ARG A 391 -2.33 8.80 29.79
CA ARG A 391 -2.77 7.72 28.91
C ARG A 391 -3.97 6.95 29.43
N HIS A 392 -4.19 6.90 30.74
CA HIS A 392 -5.35 6.20 31.30
C HIS A 392 -6.69 6.77 30.84
N TRP A 393 -6.78 8.08 30.58
CA TRP A 393 -8.00 8.68 30.01
C TRP A 393 -8.20 8.39 28.52
N GLU A 394 -7.12 8.03 27.81
CA GLU A 394 -7.11 7.73 26.39
C GLU A 394 -7.05 6.22 26.08
N HIS A 395 -7.10 5.38 27.12
CA HIS A 395 -6.97 3.92 27.02
C HIS A 395 -7.97 3.30 26.02
N GLY A 396 -9.18 3.86 25.93
CA GLY A 396 -10.18 3.47 24.95
C GLY A 396 -9.72 3.55 23.48
N LYS A 397 -8.75 4.42 23.16
CA LYS A 397 -8.20 4.53 21.80
C LYS A 397 -7.46 3.26 21.35
N LEU A 398 -6.84 2.53 22.28
CA LEU A 398 -6.24 1.23 21.96
C LEU A 398 -7.29 0.12 21.90
N THR A 399 -8.22 0.08 22.86
CA THR A 399 -9.14 -1.04 23.00
C THR A 399 -10.28 -0.99 22.01
N HIS A 400 -10.75 0.20 21.64
CA HIS A 400 -11.79 0.39 20.62
C HIS A 400 -11.36 -0.08 19.21
N THR A 401 -10.07 -0.14 18.93
CA THR A 401 -9.58 -0.60 17.62
C THR A 401 -10.01 -2.02 17.28
N ALA A 402 -10.22 -2.88 18.28
CA ALA A 402 -10.70 -4.24 18.08
C ALA A 402 -12.18 -4.30 17.67
N ASP A 403 -13.00 -3.31 18.02
CA ASP A 403 -14.44 -3.29 17.73
C ASP A 403 -14.73 -3.23 16.23
N TYR A 404 -13.88 -2.55 15.46
CA TYR A 404 -14.02 -2.44 14.01
C TYR A 404 -13.00 -3.26 13.21
N ALA A 405 -12.06 -3.95 13.87
CA ALA A 405 -10.97 -4.67 13.21
C ALA A 405 -11.43 -5.72 12.18
N PHE A 406 -12.69 -6.17 12.27
CA PHE A 406 -13.26 -7.24 11.44
C PHE A 406 -14.34 -6.75 10.47
N THR A 407 -14.54 -5.44 10.36
CA THR A 407 -15.55 -4.86 9.44
C THR A 407 -15.10 -4.89 8.00
N GLU A 408 -13.79 -4.77 7.76
CA GLU A 408 -13.14 -4.83 6.46
C GLU A 408 -11.88 -5.71 6.54
N ASN A 409 -11.26 -6.02 5.40
CA ASN A 409 -9.94 -6.62 5.37
C ASN A 409 -8.89 -5.49 5.48
N TYR A 410 -8.31 -5.30 6.64
CA TYR A 410 -7.47 -4.14 6.88
C TYR A 410 -5.97 -4.39 6.68
N VAL A 411 -5.27 -3.31 6.28
CA VAL A 411 -3.84 -3.14 6.45
C VAL A 411 -3.61 -2.10 7.55
N LEU A 412 -2.92 -2.45 8.62
CA LEU A 412 -2.53 -1.52 9.68
C LEU A 412 -1.32 -0.73 9.20
N VAL A 413 -1.51 0.56 8.98
CA VAL A 413 -0.53 1.40 8.30
C VAL A 413 0.14 2.39 9.25
N LEU A 414 1.45 2.51 9.11
CA LEU A 414 2.27 3.63 9.57
C LEU A 414 3.06 4.10 8.35
N SER A 415 2.41 4.91 7.51
CA SER A 415 2.87 5.28 6.18
C SER A 415 3.80 6.50 6.17
N HIS A 416 4.24 6.87 4.96
CA HIS A 416 5.01 8.10 4.72
C HIS A 416 4.30 9.37 5.20
N ASP A 417 2.96 9.43 5.10
CA ASP A 417 2.17 10.59 5.51
C ASP A 417 2.30 10.93 7.00
N GLU A 418 2.66 9.94 7.81
CA GLU A 418 2.76 10.12 9.26
C GLU A 418 4.10 10.72 9.71
N VAL A 419 5.08 10.82 8.82
CA VAL A 419 6.45 11.26 9.16
C VAL A 419 6.92 12.47 8.34
N VAL A 420 5.98 13.32 7.93
CA VAL A 420 6.19 14.54 7.13
C VAL A 420 5.40 15.72 7.71
N HIS A 421 5.65 16.91 7.20
CA HIS A 421 4.84 18.11 7.46
C HIS A 421 4.67 18.45 8.95
N LEU A 422 5.75 18.45 9.73
CA LEU A 422 5.79 18.75 11.17
C LEU A 422 5.01 17.75 12.04
N LYS A 423 4.79 16.53 11.53
CA LYS A 423 4.20 15.44 12.31
C LYS A 423 5.21 14.67 13.16
N HIS A 424 6.49 15.00 13.05
CA HIS A 424 7.65 14.35 13.68
C HIS A 424 7.96 12.93 13.11
N PRO A 425 9.21 12.46 13.18
CA PRO A 425 9.53 11.06 12.91
C PRO A 425 8.78 10.14 13.88
N MET A 426 8.62 8.87 13.52
CA MET A 426 7.81 7.94 14.32
C MET A 426 8.31 7.82 15.76
N VAL A 427 9.62 7.75 15.95
CA VAL A 427 10.25 7.68 17.29
C VAL A 427 9.97 8.94 18.12
N GLY A 428 9.95 10.12 17.51
CA GLY A 428 9.72 11.40 18.18
C GLY A 428 8.26 11.70 18.51
N LYS A 429 7.31 10.79 18.17
CA LYS A 429 5.90 10.99 18.50
C LYS A 429 5.59 10.76 19.96
N ALA A 430 6.32 9.86 20.62
CA ALA A 430 6.16 9.59 22.05
C ALA A 430 6.94 10.61 22.89
N PRO A 431 6.40 11.04 24.03
CA PRO A 431 7.11 11.89 24.99
C PRO A 431 8.18 11.11 25.76
N GLY A 432 9.03 11.84 26.49
CA GLY A 432 10.05 11.27 27.36
C GLY A 432 11.47 11.32 26.79
N SER A 433 12.38 10.59 27.43
CA SER A 433 13.76 10.43 26.95
C SER A 433 13.81 9.64 25.66
N ILE A 434 14.92 9.71 24.91
CA ILE A 434 15.10 8.88 23.70
C ILE A 434 14.96 7.38 24.03
N GLN A 435 15.39 6.93 25.21
CA GLN A 435 15.21 5.55 25.66
C GLN A 435 13.74 5.20 25.81
N ASP A 436 12.92 6.10 26.42
CA ASP A 436 11.48 5.89 26.56
C ASP A 436 10.78 5.90 25.19
N GLN A 437 11.21 6.78 24.29
CA GLN A 437 10.69 6.86 22.93
C GLN A 437 10.96 5.57 22.14
N LEU A 438 12.20 5.06 22.16
CA LEU A 438 12.57 3.81 21.52
C LEU A 438 11.84 2.61 22.15
N ALA A 439 11.68 2.57 23.46
CA ALA A 439 10.94 1.52 24.16
C ALA A 439 9.44 1.56 23.82
N THR A 440 8.84 2.76 23.82
CA THR A 440 7.44 2.95 23.39
C THR A 440 7.23 2.50 21.94
N LEU A 441 8.18 2.79 21.05
CA LEU A 441 8.11 2.40 19.64
C LEU A 441 8.14 0.88 19.48
N LYS A 442 8.97 0.16 20.22
CA LYS A 442 8.99 -1.32 20.21
C LYS A 442 7.65 -1.91 20.67
N THR A 443 7.02 -1.32 21.70
CA THR A 443 5.68 -1.73 22.17
C THR A 443 4.61 -1.41 21.14
N LEU A 444 4.67 -0.25 20.48
CA LEU A 444 3.76 0.11 19.38
C LEU A 444 3.83 -0.92 18.26
N TYR A 445 5.05 -1.30 17.83
CA TYR A 445 5.22 -2.31 16.78
C TYR A 445 4.75 -3.69 17.22
N THR A 446 4.95 -4.06 18.49
CA THR A 446 4.40 -5.32 19.02
C THR A 446 2.87 -5.31 18.93
N PHE A 447 2.22 -4.22 19.32
CA PHE A 447 0.78 -4.05 19.18
C PHE A 447 0.34 -4.13 17.71
N GLN A 448 1.01 -3.42 16.79
CA GLN A 448 0.71 -3.45 15.36
C GLN A 448 0.80 -4.87 14.80
N PHE A 449 1.89 -5.60 15.09
CA PHE A 449 2.16 -6.90 14.49
C PHE A 449 1.31 -8.03 15.07
N THR A 450 0.73 -7.83 16.23
CA THR A 450 -0.14 -8.82 16.88
C THR A 450 -1.63 -8.47 16.82
N HIS A 451 -2.01 -7.22 16.50
CA HIS A 451 -3.39 -6.83 16.23
C HIS A 451 -3.89 -7.42 14.89
N PRO A 452 -5.20 -7.71 14.71
CA PRO A 452 -5.75 -8.16 13.43
C PRO A 452 -5.46 -7.21 12.27
N GLY A 453 -5.19 -7.76 11.08
CA GLY A 453 -4.90 -7.03 9.85
C GLY A 453 -3.47 -7.24 9.33
N LYS A 454 -3.25 -6.96 8.04
CA LYS A 454 -1.91 -6.93 7.42
C LYS A 454 -1.12 -5.73 7.94
N LYS A 455 0.16 -5.62 7.62
CA LYS A 455 1.07 -4.65 8.23
C LYS A 455 1.77 -3.82 7.17
N LEU A 456 1.92 -2.51 7.42
CA LEU A 456 2.71 -1.61 6.59
C LEU A 456 3.53 -0.67 7.48
N LEU A 457 4.83 -0.57 7.17
CA LEU A 457 5.72 0.45 7.70
C LEU A 457 6.42 1.17 6.56
N PHE A 458 6.54 2.49 6.69
CA PHE A 458 7.37 3.29 5.80
C PHE A 458 8.86 3.10 6.12
N MET A 459 9.70 3.12 5.10
CA MET A 459 11.15 2.96 5.18
C MET A 459 11.78 3.83 6.28
N GLY A 460 12.73 3.27 7.04
CA GLY A 460 13.43 3.92 8.14
C GLY A 460 12.74 3.77 9.49
N GLN A 461 11.45 3.49 9.54
CA GLN A 461 10.75 3.29 10.81
C GLN A 461 11.24 2.03 11.55
N GLU A 462 11.69 1.04 10.82
CA GLU A 462 12.18 -0.23 11.35
C GLU A 462 13.48 -0.11 12.18
N PHE A 463 14.23 0.98 12.00
CA PHE A 463 15.38 1.32 12.85
C PHE A 463 15.21 2.68 13.55
N ALA A 464 13.95 3.15 13.67
CA ALA A 464 13.59 4.40 14.35
C ALA A 464 14.30 5.63 13.77
N GLU A 465 14.22 5.85 12.44
CA GLU A 465 14.71 7.09 11.79
C GLU A 465 14.33 8.31 12.63
N ASP A 466 15.29 9.16 12.93
CA ASP A 466 15.19 10.28 13.88
C ASP A 466 14.77 11.61 13.23
N ARG A 467 14.59 11.61 11.89
CA ARG A 467 14.19 12.78 11.11
C ARG A 467 12.87 12.53 10.40
N GLU A 468 12.11 13.61 10.18
CA GLU A 468 11.02 13.55 9.22
C GLU A 468 11.57 13.20 7.83
N TRP A 469 10.76 12.45 7.07
CA TRP A 469 11.12 12.10 5.71
C TRP A 469 11.23 13.36 4.82
N ASP A 470 12.24 13.34 3.97
CA ASP A 470 12.53 14.37 2.99
C ASP A 470 13.03 13.66 1.73
N GLU A 471 12.31 13.79 0.62
CA GLU A 471 12.61 13.14 -0.65
C GLU A 471 14.00 13.49 -1.21
N LYS A 472 14.59 14.58 -0.75
CA LYS A 472 15.92 15.04 -1.18
C LYS A 472 17.07 14.35 -0.45
N ARG A 473 16.81 13.73 0.69
CA ARG A 473 17.83 13.10 1.54
C ARG A 473 17.64 11.59 1.60
N GLU A 474 18.73 10.86 1.73
CA GLU A 474 18.66 9.44 2.10
C GLU A 474 18.33 9.27 3.58
N LEU A 475 17.89 8.07 3.94
CA LEU A 475 17.72 7.67 5.33
C LEU A 475 19.03 7.80 6.10
N ASN A 476 18.93 8.07 7.41
CA ASN A 476 20.08 8.15 8.30
C ASN A 476 20.60 6.75 8.65
N TRP A 477 21.18 6.06 7.68
CA TRP A 477 21.71 4.69 7.85
C TRP A 477 22.75 4.55 8.96
N GLY A 478 23.37 5.65 9.41
CA GLY A 478 24.28 5.66 10.56
C GLY A 478 23.60 5.21 11.86
N LEU A 479 22.30 5.47 12.00
CA LEU A 479 21.51 5.04 13.16
C LEU A 479 21.45 3.52 13.32
N ALA A 480 21.46 2.76 12.23
CA ALA A 480 21.47 1.30 12.29
C ALA A 480 22.71 0.71 13.01
N SER A 481 23.74 1.52 13.23
CA SER A 481 24.93 1.16 14.03
C SER A 481 24.85 1.65 15.48
N ASP A 482 23.94 2.58 15.80
CA ASP A 482 23.70 3.03 17.17
C ASP A 482 22.99 1.93 17.97
N PHE A 483 23.37 1.76 19.24
CA PHE A 483 22.86 0.65 20.05
C PHE A 483 21.32 0.68 20.19
N GLY A 484 20.74 1.83 20.52
CA GLY A 484 19.30 1.95 20.75
C GLY A 484 18.46 1.73 19.47
N HIS A 485 18.90 2.30 18.37
CA HIS A 485 18.25 2.17 17.06
C HIS A 485 18.42 0.75 16.48
N ARG A 486 19.58 0.16 16.64
CA ARG A 486 19.85 -1.23 16.26
C ARG A 486 19.01 -2.22 17.08
N ASP A 487 18.74 -1.92 18.35
CA ASP A 487 17.86 -2.70 19.21
C ASP A 487 16.41 -2.68 18.69
N VAL A 488 15.90 -1.52 18.25
CA VAL A 488 14.59 -1.42 17.57
C VAL A 488 14.58 -2.24 16.27
N MET A 489 15.64 -2.13 15.46
CA MET A 489 15.76 -2.88 14.21
C MET A 489 15.73 -4.39 14.43
N GLN A 490 16.44 -4.88 15.44
CA GLN A 490 16.45 -6.29 15.79
C GLN A 490 15.09 -6.75 16.37
N CYS A 491 14.46 -5.92 17.20
CA CYS A 491 13.11 -6.15 17.69
C CYS A 491 12.12 -6.31 16.52
N MET A 492 12.20 -5.42 15.52
CA MET A 492 11.40 -5.51 14.30
C MET A 492 11.64 -6.81 13.52
N ARG A 493 12.90 -7.23 13.35
CA ARG A 493 13.23 -8.51 12.71
C ARG A 493 12.61 -9.69 13.44
N ASN A 494 12.66 -9.69 14.77
CA ASN A 494 12.06 -10.74 15.59
C ASN A 494 10.53 -10.77 15.43
N LEU A 495 9.88 -9.60 15.43
CA LEU A 495 8.43 -9.49 15.18
C LEU A 495 8.03 -9.97 13.78
N LEU A 496 8.78 -9.59 12.75
CA LEU A 496 8.56 -10.04 11.37
C LEU A 496 8.72 -11.57 11.26
N GLY A 497 9.70 -12.14 11.94
CA GLY A 497 9.89 -13.59 12.03
C GLY A 497 8.70 -14.30 12.67
N LEU A 498 8.22 -13.79 13.81
CA LEU A 498 7.03 -14.33 14.49
C LEU A 498 5.77 -14.18 13.65
N TYR A 499 5.57 -13.02 13.04
CA TYR A 499 4.42 -12.76 12.18
C TYR A 499 4.33 -13.76 11.01
N ARG A 500 5.46 -14.15 10.44
CA ARG A 500 5.54 -15.17 9.39
C ARG A 500 5.35 -16.59 9.92
N MET A 501 5.81 -16.85 11.14
CA MET A 501 5.80 -18.20 11.75
C MET A 501 4.41 -18.59 12.27
N TYR A 502 3.70 -17.68 12.92
CA TYR A 502 2.43 -17.96 13.59
C TYR A 502 1.24 -17.53 12.72
N SER A 503 0.54 -18.50 12.14
CA SER A 503 -0.62 -18.24 11.27
C SER A 503 -1.73 -17.44 11.96
N VAL A 504 -1.89 -17.57 13.28
CA VAL A 504 -2.86 -16.79 14.07
C VAL A 504 -2.62 -15.28 14.02
N LEU A 505 -1.44 -14.81 13.60
CA LEU A 505 -1.11 -13.39 13.47
C LEU A 505 -1.44 -12.83 12.08
N HIS A 506 -1.53 -13.68 11.05
CA HIS A 506 -1.64 -13.21 9.66
C HIS A 506 -2.79 -13.83 8.85
N SER A 507 -3.40 -14.93 9.33
CA SER A 507 -4.60 -15.47 8.69
C SER A 507 -5.78 -14.56 9.05
N ASP A 508 -6.06 -13.60 8.17
CA ASP A 508 -7.14 -12.65 8.38
C ASP A 508 -8.43 -13.19 7.79
N SER A 509 -9.35 -13.48 8.66
CA SER A 509 -10.77 -13.65 8.34
C SER A 509 -11.54 -12.52 9.03
N LYS A 510 -12.70 -12.15 8.49
CA LYS A 510 -13.63 -11.26 9.20
C LYS A 510 -14.28 -11.96 10.41
N ASP A 511 -13.59 -12.92 11.01
CA ASP A 511 -14.06 -13.70 12.17
C ASP A 511 -13.47 -13.13 13.46
N SER A 512 -14.29 -12.38 14.19
CA SER A 512 -13.91 -11.75 15.46
C SER A 512 -13.50 -12.77 16.54
N THR A 513 -13.80 -14.05 16.40
CA THR A 513 -13.40 -15.09 17.35
C THR A 513 -11.89 -15.37 17.34
N THR A 514 -11.15 -14.86 16.35
CA THR A 514 -9.69 -14.97 16.27
C THR A 514 -8.95 -14.02 17.21
N PHE A 515 -9.67 -13.09 17.84
CA PHE A 515 -9.15 -12.12 18.80
C PHE A 515 -9.99 -12.17 20.08
N GLU A 516 -9.34 -12.26 21.23
CA GLU A 516 -10.01 -12.36 22.52
C GLU A 516 -9.31 -11.48 23.56
N TRP A 517 -10.00 -10.47 24.08
CA TRP A 517 -9.46 -9.68 25.20
C TRP A 517 -9.24 -10.55 26.42
N VAL A 518 -8.07 -10.41 27.04
CA VAL A 518 -7.79 -10.91 28.39
C VAL A 518 -8.10 -9.79 29.39
N ASN A 519 -7.45 -8.64 29.23
CA ASN A 519 -7.75 -7.44 29.99
C ASN A 519 -7.64 -6.20 29.10
N SER A 520 -8.77 -5.55 28.86
CA SER A 520 -8.90 -4.30 28.11
C SER A 520 -9.13 -3.09 29.02
N THR A 521 -9.18 -3.28 30.34
CA THR A 521 -9.60 -2.24 31.30
C THR A 521 -8.51 -1.78 32.26
N ASP A 522 -7.27 -2.26 32.09
CA ASP A 522 -6.13 -1.94 32.93
C ASP A 522 -5.52 -0.56 32.59
N SER A 523 -6.38 0.45 32.57
CA SER A 523 -6.03 1.82 32.19
C SER A 523 -5.07 2.49 33.17
N ASP A 524 -5.19 2.20 34.48
CA ASP A 524 -4.35 2.80 35.51
C ASP A 524 -2.87 2.41 35.38
N ARG A 525 -2.62 1.23 34.82
CA ARG A 525 -1.25 0.75 34.53
C ARG A 525 -0.85 0.92 33.07
N ASN A 526 -1.74 1.40 32.20
CA ASN A 526 -1.54 1.50 30.75
C ASN A 526 -1.12 0.16 30.11
N ILE A 527 -1.76 -0.93 30.53
CA ILE A 527 -1.48 -2.28 30.02
C ILE A 527 -2.72 -2.82 29.33
N ILE A 528 -2.50 -3.50 28.21
CA ILE A 528 -3.52 -4.28 27.51
C ILE A 528 -3.02 -5.71 27.34
N SER A 529 -3.94 -6.66 27.41
CA SER A 529 -3.62 -8.07 27.11
C SER A 529 -4.75 -8.75 26.36
N TYR A 530 -4.38 -9.60 25.40
CA TYR A 530 -5.31 -10.30 24.52
C TYR A 530 -4.69 -11.60 23.98
N ILE A 531 -5.55 -12.49 23.50
CA ILE A 531 -5.17 -13.73 22.85
C ILE A 531 -5.48 -13.65 21.35
N ARG A 532 -4.50 -14.04 20.52
CA ARG A 532 -4.69 -14.34 19.10
C ARG A 532 -4.78 -15.85 18.95
N ARG A 533 -5.81 -16.35 18.29
CA ARG A 533 -6.09 -17.79 18.16
C ARG A 533 -6.79 -18.14 16.86
N ASN A 534 -6.84 -19.42 16.55
CA ASN A 534 -7.70 -19.93 15.50
C ASN A 534 -9.18 -19.87 15.93
N PRO A 535 -10.12 -19.76 14.97
CA PRO A 535 -11.56 -19.68 15.30
C PRO A 535 -12.07 -20.87 16.12
N TRP A 536 -11.43 -22.02 15.98
CA TRP A 536 -11.95 -23.30 16.46
C TRP A 536 -11.23 -23.86 17.70
N ASN A 537 -10.01 -23.42 17.97
CA ASN A 537 -9.16 -23.96 19.05
C ASN A 537 -8.06 -22.96 19.46
N TYR A 538 -7.27 -23.36 20.44
CA TYR A 538 -6.11 -22.61 20.91
C TYR A 538 -4.78 -23.14 20.37
N ASP A 539 -4.78 -24.01 19.35
CA ASP A 539 -3.54 -24.54 18.78
C ASP A 539 -2.72 -23.40 18.14
N GLY A 540 -1.49 -23.22 18.61
CA GLY A 540 -0.63 -22.12 18.20
C GLY A 540 -1.12 -20.75 18.64
N ALA A 541 -2.05 -20.67 19.61
CA ALA A 541 -2.54 -19.41 20.14
C ALA A 541 -1.45 -18.67 20.91
N LEU A 542 -1.51 -17.34 20.84
CA LEU A 542 -0.55 -16.42 21.45
C LEU A 542 -1.28 -15.47 22.41
N LEU A 543 -0.82 -15.43 23.66
CA LEU A 543 -1.16 -14.36 24.60
C LEU A 543 -0.17 -13.21 24.38
N VAL A 544 -0.69 -12.02 24.22
CA VAL A 544 0.08 -10.78 24.07
C VAL A 544 -0.20 -9.88 25.28
N VAL A 545 0.85 -9.34 25.87
CA VAL A 545 0.77 -8.32 26.91
C VAL A 545 1.59 -7.13 26.46
N CYS A 546 0.98 -5.95 26.32
CA CYS A 546 1.65 -4.71 25.95
C CYS A 546 1.55 -3.70 27.09
N SER A 547 2.70 -3.30 27.66
CA SER A 547 2.78 -2.24 28.65
C SER A 547 3.25 -0.93 28.01
N PHE A 548 2.40 0.07 28.04
CA PHE A 548 2.74 1.45 27.63
C PHE A 548 3.10 2.32 28.86
N SER A 549 3.46 1.69 29.97
CA SER A 549 3.83 2.34 31.23
C SER A 549 5.32 2.45 31.43
N PRO A 550 5.84 3.57 31.95
CA PRO A 550 7.24 3.70 32.34
C PRO A 550 7.56 2.99 33.67
N VAL A 551 6.58 2.33 34.30
CA VAL A 551 6.70 1.69 35.60
C VAL A 551 6.99 0.19 35.43
N GLN A 552 7.88 -0.34 36.26
CA GLN A 552 8.07 -1.79 36.39
C GLN A 552 6.99 -2.37 37.32
N TYR A 553 6.39 -3.49 36.90
CA TYR A 553 5.40 -4.22 37.69
C TYR A 553 5.93 -5.60 38.04
N ASN A 554 6.39 -5.78 39.29
CA ASN A 554 6.86 -7.07 39.76
C ASN A 554 5.66 -7.99 40.03
N GLY A 555 5.74 -9.23 39.53
CA GLY A 555 4.69 -10.21 39.71
C GLY A 555 3.37 -9.83 39.01
N TYR A 556 3.42 -9.11 37.86
CA TYR A 556 2.22 -8.82 37.10
C TYR A 556 1.50 -10.11 36.74
N ARG A 557 0.21 -10.22 37.10
CA ARG A 557 -0.61 -11.39 36.83
C ARG A 557 -1.49 -11.14 35.61
N CYS A 558 -1.54 -12.13 34.73
CA CYS A 558 -2.39 -12.12 33.55
C CYS A 558 -3.21 -13.42 33.49
N GLY A 559 -4.51 -13.31 33.31
CA GLY A 559 -5.43 -14.45 33.28
C GLY A 559 -5.21 -15.31 32.04
N VAL A 560 -5.23 -16.65 32.23
CA VAL A 560 -5.06 -17.64 31.17
C VAL A 560 -6.13 -18.74 31.22
N PRO A 561 -6.49 -19.35 30.07
CA PRO A 561 -7.64 -20.23 30.00
C PRO A 561 -7.43 -21.63 30.60
N ALA A 562 -6.19 -22.09 30.77
CA ALA A 562 -5.89 -23.44 31.23
C ALA A 562 -4.66 -23.52 32.11
N GLU A 563 -4.55 -24.59 32.89
CA GLU A 563 -3.31 -24.96 33.56
C GLU A 563 -2.23 -25.36 32.55
N GLY A 564 -0.97 -25.29 32.94
CA GLY A 564 0.14 -25.75 32.11
C GLY A 564 1.31 -24.80 32.06
N TYR A 565 2.18 -25.07 31.10
CA TYR A 565 3.40 -24.30 30.87
C TYR A 565 3.23 -23.39 29.65
N TYR A 566 3.46 -22.11 29.85
CA TYR A 566 3.31 -21.05 28.86
C TYR A 566 4.71 -20.60 28.41
N LYS A 567 5.03 -20.84 27.14
CA LYS A 567 6.35 -20.52 26.60
C LYS A 567 6.40 -19.06 26.15
N ARG A 568 7.24 -18.24 26.79
CA ARG A 568 7.52 -16.89 26.28
C ARG A 568 8.33 -17.01 24.98
N VAL A 569 7.78 -16.53 23.87
CA VAL A 569 8.39 -16.57 22.53
C VAL A 569 8.96 -15.23 22.09
N PHE A 570 8.64 -14.15 22.82
CA PHE A 570 9.12 -12.81 22.51
C PHE A 570 9.05 -11.89 23.73
N SER A 571 10.03 -10.99 23.83
CA SER A 571 9.99 -9.76 24.64
C SER A 571 10.67 -8.64 23.88
N THR A 572 10.20 -7.40 24.04
CA THR A 572 10.86 -6.19 23.52
C THR A 572 12.25 -5.95 24.12
N TYR A 573 12.63 -6.70 25.16
CA TYR A 573 13.95 -6.64 25.80
C TYR A 573 14.90 -7.76 25.34
N ASP A 574 14.48 -8.66 24.44
CA ASP A 574 15.29 -9.80 23.96
C ASP A 574 16.00 -9.50 22.62
N SER A 575 16.07 -8.24 22.21
CA SER A 575 16.48 -7.91 20.85
C SER A 575 17.98 -8.06 20.62
N LEU A 576 18.82 -7.56 21.52
CA LEU A 576 20.27 -7.57 21.41
C LEU A 576 20.95 -8.01 22.71
N PRO A 577 22.18 -8.60 22.61
CA PRO A 577 23.07 -8.75 23.75
C PRO A 577 23.28 -7.41 24.48
N GLY A 578 23.08 -7.40 25.80
CA GLY A 578 23.19 -6.17 26.61
C GLY A 578 21.92 -5.30 26.63
N SER A 579 20.84 -5.64 25.93
CA SER A 579 19.54 -4.96 26.05
C SER A 579 18.82 -5.27 27.36
N GLY A 580 19.40 -6.13 28.19
CA GLY A 580 18.89 -6.53 29.51
C GLY A 580 17.84 -7.67 29.44
N GLY A 581 17.62 -8.23 28.26
CA GLY A 581 16.76 -9.40 28.07
C GLY A 581 17.48 -10.71 28.32
N PRO A 582 16.74 -11.79 28.59
CA PRO A 582 17.30 -13.13 28.80
C PRO A 582 17.77 -13.82 27.52
N GLY A 583 17.70 -13.17 26.36
CA GLY A 583 18.06 -13.76 25.05
C GLY A 583 19.54 -14.13 24.87
N GLU A 584 20.39 -13.82 25.82
CA GLU A 584 21.83 -14.17 25.75
C GLU A 584 22.18 -15.57 26.21
N CYS A 585 21.33 -16.22 26.98
CA CYS A 585 21.72 -17.47 27.62
C CYS A 585 20.53 -18.38 27.91
N GLY A 586 20.42 -19.41 27.12
CA GLY A 586 19.70 -20.60 27.54
C GLY A 586 18.17 -20.51 27.52
N ASP A 587 17.56 -21.65 27.68
CA ASP A 587 16.11 -21.81 27.74
C ASP A 587 15.51 -20.93 28.83
N ILE A 588 14.73 -19.93 28.44
CA ILE A 588 13.91 -19.17 29.37
C ILE A 588 12.89 -20.16 29.94
N PRO A 589 12.84 -20.35 31.27
CA PRO A 589 11.90 -21.27 31.85
C PRO A 589 10.48 -20.85 31.49
N PRO A 590 9.61 -21.79 31.07
CA PRO A 590 8.24 -21.47 30.77
C PRO A 590 7.52 -20.92 32.01
N LEU A 591 6.58 -20.02 31.80
CA LEU A 591 5.73 -19.51 32.85
C LEU A 591 4.74 -20.59 33.25
N THR A 592 4.63 -20.87 34.54
CA THR A 592 3.69 -21.85 35.04
C THR A 592 2.37 -21.17 35.40
N ALA A 593 1.27 -21.71 34.90
CA ALA A 593 -0.05 -21.26 35.30
C ALA A 593 -0.37 -21.65 36.73
N ILE A 594 -0.87 -20.71 37.51
CA ILE A 594 -1.27 -20.90 38.93
C ILE A 594 -2.80 -20.84 38.96
N GLU A 595 -3.41 -21.76 39.68
CA GLU A 595 -4.86 -21.78 39.95
C GLU A 595 -5.26 -20.53 40.75
N GLY A 596 -6.31 -19.86 40.32
CA GLY A 596 -6.87 -18.69 40.95
C GLY A 596 -7.35 -17.67 39.91
N GLU A 597 -8.56 -17.20 40.12
CA GLU A 597 -9.21 -16.28 39.18
C GLU A 597 -8.37 -15.00 38.95
N CYS A 598 -8.20 -14.67 37.67
CA CYS A 598 -7.57 -13.45 37.22
C CYS A 598 -8.16 -13.08 35.85
N ASP A 599 -8.54 -11.83 35.64
CA ASP A 599 -9.12 -11.32 34.39
C ASP A 599 -10.30 -12.19 33.88
N GLY A 600 -11.14 -12.69 34.82
CA GLY A 600 -12.27 -13.57 34.51
C GLY A 600 -11.88 -15.00 34.03
N ARG A 601 -10.62 -15.42 34.23
CA ARG A 601 -10.10 -16.75 33.87
C ARG A 601 -9.69 -17.55 35.11
N PRO A 602 -9.78 -18.88 35.06
CA PRO A 602 -9.53 -19.73 36.22
C PRO A 602 -8.07 -19.84 36.64
N TYR A 603 -7.14 -19.53 35.73
CA TYR A 603 -5.69 -19.58 35.94
C TYR A 603 -5.04 -18.28 35.60
N SER A 604 -3.82 -18.05 36.09
CA SER A 604 -2.99 -16.90 35.73
C SER A 604 -1.53 -17.27 35.64
N ILE A 605 -0.81 -16.57 34.78
CA ILE A 605 0.66 -16.53 34.77
C ILE A 605 1.13 -15.27 35.48
N SER A 606 2.34 -15.31 36.06
CA SER A 606 2.99 -14.15 36.70
C SER A 606 4.29 -13.85 36.02
N TYR A 607 4.56 -12.55 35.77
CA TYR A 607 5.74 -12.06 35.09
C TYR A 607 6.19 -10.71 35.67
N ASP A 608 7.50 -10.50 35.79
CA ASP A 608 8.06 -9.20 36.15
C ASP A 608 8.15 -8.32 34.91
N LEU A 609 7.12 -7.51 34.69
CA LEU A 609 6.95 -6.67 33.50
C LEU A 609 7.75 -5.39 33.67
N ARG A 610 8.71 -5.16 32.76
CA ARG A 610 9.59 -3.99 32.77
C ARG A 610 8.92 -2.75 32.18
N PRO A 611 9.49 -1.55 32.35
CA PRO A 611 8.98 -0.34 31.71
C PRO A 611 8.83 -0.50 30.21
N PHE A 612 7.67 -0.14 29.66
CA PHE A 612 7.36 -0.24 28.22
C PHE A 612 7.61 -1.62 27.61
N GLU A 613 7.55 -2.70 28.41
CA GLU A 613 7.76 -4.06 27.89
C GLU A 613 6.50 -4.63 27.26
N SER A 614 6.67 -5.28 26.13
CA SER A 614 5.68 -6.20 25.58
C SER A 614 6.23 -7.61 25.53
N ILE A 615 5.38 -8.59 25.88
CA ILE A 615 5.71 -10.02 25.78
C ILE A 615 4.67 -10.75 24.93
N ILE A 616 5.13 -11.79 24.26
CA ILE A 616 4.26 -12.75 23.57
C ILE A 616 4.56 -14.14 24.12
N VAL A 617 3.48 -14.83 24.49
CA VAL A 617 3.54 -16.13 25.16
C VAL A 617 2.69 -17.13 24.38
N GLU A 618 3.27 -18.27 24.02
CA GLU A 618 2.56 -19.37 23.35
C GLU A 618 1.76 -20.16 24.39
N LEU A 619 0.48 -20.40 24.09
CA LEU A 619 -0.40 -21.17 24.96
C LEU A 619 -0.07 -22.67 24.86
N PRO A 620 -0.21 -23.45 25.95
CA PRO A 620 -0.15 -24.91 25.87
C PRO A 620 -1.26 -25.46 24.98
N HIS A 621 -1.09 -26.65 24.47
CA HIS A 621 -2.17 -27.34 23.76
C HIS A 621 -3.38 -27.52 24.69
N ILE A 622 -4.51 -26.95 24.32
CA ILE A 622 -5.75 -27.01 25.05
C ILE A 622 -6.73 -27.89 24.26
N GLU A 623 -7.08 -29.06 24.78
CA GLU A 623 -8.11 -29.88 24.13
C GLU A 623 -9.42 -29.09 24.03
N ALA A 624 -9.93 -28.95 22.80
CA ALA A 624 -11.22 -28.32 22.59
C ALA A 624 -12.30 -29.03 23.41
N ALA A 625 -13.04 -28.30 24.22
CA ALA A 625 -14.18 -28.84 24.94
C ALA A 625 -15.11 -29.58 23.95
N LYS A 626 -15.29 -30.88 24.11
CA LYS A 626 -16.14 -31.69 23.22
C LYS A 626 -17.49 -31.00 23.09
N LYS A 627 -17.85 -30.56 21.86
CA LYS A 627 -19.19 -29.98 21.58
C LYS A 627 -20.24 -30.86 22.24
N PRO A 628 -21.18 -30.34 23.04
CA PRO A 628 -22.26 -31.13 23.60
C PRO A 628 -22.97 -31.87 22.46
N LYS A 629 -23.03 -33.18 22.49
CA LYS A 629 -23.74 -33.96 21.48
C LYS A 629 -25.15 -33.42 21.40
N ALA A 630 -25.55 -32.91 20.24
CA ALA A 630 -26.91 -32.46 19.98
C ALA A 630 -27.87 -33.60 20.42
N LYS A 631 -28.71 -33.32 21.41
CA LYS A 631 -29.74 -34.28 21.84
C LYS A 631 -30.63 -34.60 20.64
N LYS A 632 -30.61 -35.83 20.16
CA LYS A 632 -31.51 -36.28 19.10
C LYS A 632 -32.95 -35.95 19.52
N PRO A 633 -33.76 -35.34 18.62
CA PRO A 633 -35.14 -35.03 18.93
C PRO A 633 -35.87 -36.34 19.31
N ARG A 634 -36.55 -36.37 20.47
CA ARG A 634 -37.42 -37.46 20.89
C ARG A 634 -38.51 -37.63 19.84
N LYS A 635 -38.55 -38.76 19.18
CA LYS A 635 -39.70 -39.17 18.35
C LYS A 635 -40.95 -39.13 19.22
N SER A 636 -41.86 -38.21 18.93
CA SER A 636 -43.21 -38.21 19.49
C SER A 636 -43.95 -39.45 18.96
N GLY A 637 -44.23 -40.40 19.85
CA GLY A 637 -45.05 -41.53 19.50
C GLY A 637 -46.44 -41.08 19.11
N LYS A 638 -46.87 -41.41 17.89
CA LYS A 638 -48.29 -41.41 17.50
C LYS A 638 -48.97 -42.46 18.35
N LYS A 639 -49.92 -42.06 19.20
CA LYS A 639 -50.99 -42.95 19.67
C LYS A 639 -52.10 -42.91 18.63
N GLU A 640 -52.36 -44.08 18.03
CA GLU A 640 -53.60 -44.37 17.34
C GLU A 640 -54.75 -44.38 18.34
N LYS A 641 -55.79 -43.68 18.01
CA LYS A 641 -57.21 -44.09 18.12
C LYS A 641 -58.03 -43.23 17.19
#